data_c1f675f1be5fc962e9c9e3688889c696
#
_entry.id   c1f675f1be5fc962e9c9e3688889c696
#
_cell.length_a   1.000
_cell.length_b   1.000
_cell.length_c   1.000
_cell.angle_alpha   90.00
_cell.angle_beta   90.00
_cell.angle_gamma   90.00
#
_symmetry.space_group_name_H-M   'P 1'
#
loop_
_entity.id
_entity.type
_entity.pdbx_description
1 polymer ?
#
loop_
_entity_poly.entity_id
_entity_poly.type
_entity_poly.pdbx_seq_one_letter_code
_entity_poly.pdbx_strand_id
1 'polypeptide(L)'
;MGALALSFGCAVGWGAFIMPGTTFLPIAGPWGTALGMALGAFVMLVIGVNYHFMMNRHPDAGGTYSYAKHELGYDHGVLSAWFLILVYIAIIWANASAIPLLCRHLLGDTFKVGGHYHIADFDIYGAEVLLVLGAIWLFGWVCIRGGRLVASVQIFMALLLFFGLAVVFCVALSKQGGKVLMPQPLFVPWASKFSVVVNIMVLAPWAFAGFESISQSTEEFTFSPRKAFMIMLIGVLAGGAAYIMLTLLAASAYPSEYKDWIVYIRDIKKFTGYHALPTFHATHEYLGKTGLVVLGVAVLAGIITGLVGNYIAASRLIYSMAHDELLPSWFCRLNRWGIPQNAILFIMILSFPIPFLGRTAIGWIVDVNTIGATIAYIYTSTVAFKAAKDAGNVPVQITGLVGMVISLGFFMYFMVPNFWTVSGMSTESYLILIAWSILGFVFFRYIFQRDKEKRIGKSTVLWVTMLFLIFFTSMLWLRESMHDTTRVVMDKINRYNVARFSEYHVQLTKTENSDAEYYLQKQLGWLNSTMTQDSLIQMALLMLSLFIMFNIYKSMIQRENKMEKEKDSAERSSQAKSTFLSNMSHDIRTPMNAIVGYVGLVKKEPGLSPKATEYLQKIELSSQHLLTLINDVLDNSIFCRYSVAFGERPGSFFTRPT
;
A
#
# COMPACT_ATOMS: atom_id res chain seq x y z
N MET A 1 1.31 -24.90 4.29
CA MET A 1 1.78 -24.41 5.62
C MET A 1 2.47 -23.05 5.50
N GLY A 2 3.50 -22.87 4.67
CA GLY A 2 4.20 -21.58 4.55
C GLY A 2 3.30 -20.41 4.20
N ALA A 3 2.39 -20.54 3.24
CA ALA A 3 1.45 -19.50 2.87
C ALA A 3 0.45 -19.15 4.00
N LEU A 4 0.03 -20.14 4.81
CA LEU A 4 -0.81 -19.89 5.98
C LEU A 4 -0.02 -19.14 7.08
N ALA A 5 1.22 -19.55 7.32
CA ALA A 5 2.11 -18.87 8.25
C ALA A 5 2.39 -17.43 7.82
N LEU A 6 2.49 -17.18 6.50
CA LEU A 6 2.64 -15.84 5.93
C LEU A 6 1.38 -14.99 6.20
N SER A 7 0.19 -15.46 5.83
CA SER A 7 -1.06 -14.71 6.00
C SER A 7 -1.39 -14.42 7.47
N PHE A 8 -1.30 -15.43 8.34
CA PHE A 8 -1.55 -15.27 9.76
C PHE A 8 -0.49 -14.38 10.43
N GLY A 9 0.79 -14.65 10.14
CA GLY A 9 1.89 -13.91 10.76
C GLY A 9 1.97 -12.44 10.30
N CYS A 10 1.54 -12.11 9.08
CA CYS A 10 1.43 -10.72 8.64
C CYS A 10 0.27 -9.99 9.33
N ALA A 11 -0.85 -10.70 9.60
CA ALA A 11 -2.03 -10.11 10.22
C ALA A 11 -1.89 -9.93 11.75
N VAL A 12 -0.99 -10.65 12.43
CA VAL A 12 -0.82 -10.60 13.90
C VAL A 12 0.59 -10.15 14.24
N GLY A 13 0.80 -8.84 14.29
CA GLY A 13 2.07 -8.23 14.71
C GLY A 13 2.06 -7.81 16.19
N TRP A 14 3.03 -6.96 16.55
CA TRP A 14 3.19 -6.37 17.89
C TRP A 14 1.90 -5.70 18.41
N GLY A 15 1.13 -5.10 17.53
CA GLY A 15 -0.07 -4.32 17.86
C GLY A 15 -1.14 -5.14 18.56
N ALA A 16 -1.29 -6.42 18.22
CA ALA A 16 -2.24 -7.31 18.88
C ALA A 16 -2.00 -7.43 20.40
N PHE A 17 -0.76 -7.27 20.84
CA PHE A 17 -0.35 -7.43 22.24
C PHE A 17 -0.30 -6.13 23.04
N ILE A 18 -0.02 -5.00 22.38
CA ILE A 18 0.20 -3.70 23.05
C ILE A 18 -1.04 -2.80 22.93
N MET A 19 -1.68 -2.76 21.77
CA MET A 19 -2.85 -1.89 21.55
C MET A 19 -4.10 -2.20 22.39
N PRO A 20 -4.33 -3.41 22.92
CA PRO A 20 -5.40 -3.60 23.87
C PRO A 20 -5.38 -2.60 25.03
N GLY A 21 -4.23 -2.34 25.62
CA GLY A 21 -4.08 -1.39 26.73
C GLY A 21 -4.05 0.08 26.32
N THR A 22 -3.42 0.39 25.19
CA THR A 22 -3.17 1.77 24.77
C THR A 22 -4.27 2.38 23.91
N THR A 23 -5.04 1.55 23.20
CA THR A 23 -5.98 2.01 22.19
C THR A 23 -7.37 1.37 22.34
N PHE A 24 -7.46 0.04 22.36
CA PHE A 24 -8.75 -0.63 22.23
C PHE A 24 -9.62 -0.49 23.48
N LEU A 25 -9.08 -0.79 24.65
CA LEU A 25 -9.81 -0.64 25.91
C LEU A 25 -10.20 0.80 26.20
N PRO A 26 -9.32 1.83 26.03
CA PRO A 26 -9.71 3.22 26.20
C PRO A 26 -10.84 3.68 25.28
N ILE A 27 -10.88 3.20 24.05
CA ILE A 27 -11.87 3.61 23.04
C ILE A 27 -13.21 2.89 23.23
N ALA A 28 -13.17 1.56 23.45
CA ALA A 28 -14.38 0.75 23.30
C ALA A 28 -14.67 -0.21 24.46
N GLY A 29 -13.67 -0.46 25.30
CA GLY A 29 -13.77 -1.53 26.29
C GLY A 29 -13.69 -2.94 25.67
N PRO A 30 -13.73 -3.99 26.48
CA PRO A 30 -13.47 -5.36 26.01
C PRO A 30 -14.48 -5.86 24.98
N TRP A 31 -15.77 -5.70 25.21
CA TRP A 31 -16.80 -6.16 24.28
C TRP A 31 -17.01 -5.23 23.09
N GLY A 32 -16.83 -3.91 23.29
CA GLY A 32 -16.80 -2.97 22.17
C GLY A 32 -15.71 -3.32 21.18
N THR A 33 -14.51 -3.68 21.69
CA THR A 33 -13.40 -4.16 20.84
C THR A 33 -13.70 -5.51 20.20
N ALA A 34 -14.24 -6.48 20.95
CA ALA A 34 -14.56 -7.80 20.42
C ALA A 34 -15.56 -7.72 19.24
N LEU A 35 -16.63 -6.95 19.39
CA LEU A 35 -17.61 -6.74 18.33
C LEU A 35 -17.05 -5.94 17.16
N GLY A 36 -16.28 -4.88 17.44
CA GLY A 36 -15.65 -4.06 16.40
C GLY A 36 -14.64 -4.85 15.56
N MET A 37 -13.79 -5.67 16.21
CA MET A 37 -12.85 -6.55 15.50
C MET A 37 -13.55 -7.66 14.72
N ALA A 38 -14.64 -8.24 15.25
CA ALA A 38 -15.43 -9.24 14.53
C ALA A 38 -16.07 -8.64 13.26
N LEU A 39 -16.66 -7.43 13.37
CA LEU A 39 -17.18 -6.71 12.20
C LEU A 39 -16.07 -6.29 11.23
N GLY A 40 -14.93 -5.84 11.74
CA GLY A 40 -13.76 -5.54 10.94
C GLY A 40 -13.26 -6.75 10.18
N ALA A 41 -13.15 -7.91 10.82
CA ALA A 41 -12.80 -9.16 10.17
C ALA A 41 -13.80 -9.52 9.05
N PHE A 42 -15.10 -9.37 9.31
CA PHE A 42 -16.14 -9.59 8.29
C PHE A 42 -15.94 -8.68 7.06
N VAL A 43 -15.67 -7.39 7.27
CA VAL A 43 -15.37 -6.45 6.18
C VAL A 43 -14.13 -6.89 5.41
N MET A 44 -13.06 -7.30 6.11
CA MET A 44 -11.84 -7.80 5.45
C MET A 44 -12.10 -9.09 4.65
N LEU A 45 -13.02 -9.95 5.08
CA LEU A 45 -13.44 -11.12 4.31
C LEU A 45 -14.17 -10.73 3.02
N VAL A 46 -15.02 -9.69 3.04
CA VAL A 46 -15.65 -9.16 1.82
C VAL A 46 -14.58 -8.67 0.84
N ILE A 47 -13.58 -7.94 1.32
CA ILE A 47 -12.43 -7.50 0.51
C ILE A 47 -11.62 -8.73 0.04
N GLY A 48 -11.45 -9.75 0.87
CA GLY A 48 -10.78 -11.01 0.54
C GLY A 48 -11.44 -11.77 -0.62
N VAL A 49 -12.78 -11.73 -0.73
CA VAL A 49 -13.51 -12.27 -1.89
C VAL A 49 -13.11 -11.55 -3.17
N ASN A 50 -12.95 -10.22 -3.12
CA ASN A 50 -12.52 -9.42 -4.27
C ASN A 50 -11.08 -9.77 -4.68
N TYR A 51 -10.16 -9.92 -3.72
CA TYR A 51 -8.80 -10.41 -3.98
C TYR A 51 -8.82 -11.80 -4.62
N HIS A 52 -9.60 -12.72 -4.07
CA HIS A 52 -9.71 -14.08 -4.60
C HIS A 52 -10.20 -14.10 -6.05
N PHE A 53 -11.22 -13.32 -6.37
CA PHE A 53 -11.73 -13.21 -7.73
C PHE A 53 -10.66 -12.67 -8.70
N MET A 54 -9.95 -11.62 -8.29
CA MET A 54 -8.90 -11.02 -9.11
C MET A 54 -7.68 -11.92 -9.26
N MET A 55 -7.27 -12.67 -8.22
CA MET A 55 -6.20 -13.69 -8.29
C MET A 55 -6.51 -14.80 -9.29
N ASN A 56 -7.79 -15.19 -9.44
CA ASN A 56 -8.18 -16.20 -10.44
C ASN A 56 -8.19 -15.62 -11.86
N ARG A 57 -8.51 -14.34 -12.00
CA ARG A 57 -8.60 -13.67 -13.30
C ARG A 57 -7.23 -13.22 -13.83
N HIS A 58 -6.40 -12.72 -12.94
CA HIS A 58 -5.03 -12.26 -13.23
C HIS A 58 -4.06 -12.90 -12.21
N PRO A 59 -3.56 -14.10 -12.48
CA PRO A 59 -2.71 -14.86 -11.55
C PRO A 59 -1.26 -14.35 -11.50
N ASP A 60 -0.98 -13.18 -12.04
CA ASP A 60 0.34 -12.57 -12.07
C ASP A 60 0.81 -12.14 -10.67
N ALA A 61 2.13 -12.08 -10.46
CA ALA A 61 2.70 -11.44 -9.29
C ALA A 61 2.42 -9.92 -9.29
N GLY A 62 2.36 -9.32 -8.09
CA GLY A 62 2.11 -7.89 -7.93
C GLY A 62 0.74 -7.54 -7.35
N GLY A 63 -0.17 -8.51 -7.17
CA GLY A 63 -1.45 -8.32 -6.48
C GLY A 63 -2.27 -7.16 -7.03
N THR A 64 -2.68 -6.21 -6.16
CA THR A 64 -3.48 -5.04 -6.55
C THR A 64 -2.86 -4.23 -7.69
N TYR A 65 -1.51 -4.15 -7.76
CA TYR A 65 -0.82 -3.51 -8.89
C TYR A 65 -1.20 -4.17 -10.22
N SER A 66 -1.07 -5.50 -10.29
CA SER A 66 -1.38 -6.26 -11.50
C SER A 66 -2.86 -6.13 -11.86
N TYR A 67 -3.76 -6.21 -10.89
CA TYR A 67 -5.20 -6.09 -11.10
C TYR A 67 -5.58 -4.72 -11.66
N ALA A 68 -5.07 -3.64 -11.05
CA ALA A 68 -5.32 -2.29 -11.49
C ALA A 68 -4.72 -2.00 -12.87
N LYS A 69 -3.52 -2.53 -13.15
CA LYS A 69 -2.85 -2.42 -14.45
C LYS A 69 -3.70 -3.03 -15.57
N HIS A 70 -4.20 -4.24 -15.37
CA HIS A 70 -4.97 -4.95 -16.40
C HIS A 70 -6.37 -4.38 -16.62
N GLU A 71 -7.05 -3.99 -15.56
CA GLU A 71 -8.45 -3.54 -15.65
C GLU A 71 -8.61 -2.02 -15.88
N LEU A 72 -7.70 -1.19 -15.39
CA LEU A 72 -7.79 0.27 -15.44
C LEU A 72 -6.62 0.93 -16.18
N GLY A 73 -5.55 0.20 -16.45
CA GLY A 73 -4.35 0.69 -17.11
C GLY A 73 -3.18 0.97 -16.15
N TYR A 74 -2.01 1.22 -16.75
CA TYR A 74 -0.75 1.36 -16.02
C TYR A 74 -0.73 2.52 -15.02
N ASP A 75 -1.38 3.64 -15.31
CA ASP A 75 -1.47 4.78 -14.40
C ASP A 75 -2.09 4.39 -13.05
N HIS A 76 -3.20 3.66 -13.08
CA HIS A 76 -3.87 3.15 -11.89
C HIS A 76 -3.06 2.06 -11.20
N GLY A 77 -2.41 1.18 -11.98
CA GLY A 77 -1.51 0.15 -11.45
C GLY A 77 -0.38 0.78 -10.64
N VAL A 78 0.35 1.74 -11.21
CA VAL A 78 1.47 2.42 -10.54
C VAL A 78 1.02 3.18 -9.30
N LEU A 79 -0.14 3.84 -9.34
CA LEU A 79 -0.69 4.55 -8.20
C LEU A 79 -1.03 3.58 -7.04
N SER A 80 -1.70 2.47 -7.35
CA SER A 80 -2.02 1.45 -6.35
C SER A 80 -0.76 0.81 -5.75
N ALA A 81 0.26 0.53 -6.59
CA ALA A 81 1.54 0.00 -6.15
C ALA A 81 2.28 0.96 -5.21
N TRP A 82 2.26 2.25 -5.50
CA TRP A 82 2.92 3.26 -4.67
C TRP A 82 2.42 3.25 -3.24
N PHE A 83 1.10 3.20 -3.04
CA PHE A 83 0.52 3.12 -1.71
C PHE A 83 0.70 1.74 -1.07
N LEU A 84 0.66 0.67 -1.86
CA LEU A 84 0.86 -0.68 -1.33
C LEU A 84 2.32 -0.92 -0.89
N ILE A 85 3.31 -0.33 -1.57
CA ILE A 85 4.70 -0.30 -1.12
C ILE A 85 4.81 0.40 0.23
N LEU A 86 4.13 1.55 0.40
CA LEU A 86 4.08 2.24 1.68
C LEU A 86 3.52 1.35 2.80
N VAL A 87 2.43 0.64 2.54
CA VAL A 87 1.82 -0.29 3.52
C VAL A 87 2.84 -1.32 4.01
N TYR A 88 3.47 -2.04 3.11
CA TYR A 88 4.40 -3.10 3.49
C TYR A 88 5.64 -2.57 4.20
N ILE A 89 6.20 -1.46 3.72
CA ILE A 89 7.36 -0.83 4.36
C ILE A 89 6.98 -0.26 5.73
N ALA A 90 5.82 0.37 5.87
CA ALA A 90 5.33 0.88 7.14
C ALA A 90 5.16 -0.23 8.19
N ILE A 91 4.67 -1.40 7.79
CA ILE A 91 4.57 -2.56 8.71
C ILE A 91 5.95 -3.05 9.14
N ILE A 92 6.95 -3.06 8.24
CA ILE A 92 8.35 -3.38 8.59
C ILE A 92 8.84 -2.38 9.66
N TRP A 93 8.64 -1.09 9.45
CA TRP A 93 9.06 -0.04 10.36
C TRP A 93 8.40 -0.15 11.73
N ALA A 94 7.07 -0.34 11.77
CA ALA A 94 6.31 -0.47 13.01
C ALA A 94 6.72 -1.70 13.82
N ASN A 95 6.89 -2.87 13.17
CA ASN A 95 7.33 -4.09 13.84
C ASN A 95 8.76 -3.96 14.38
N ALA A 96 9.68 -3.40 13.60
CA ALA A 96 11.07 -3.22 14.05
C ALA A 96 11.16 -2.23 15.24
N SER A 97 10.44 -1.10 15.17
CA SER A 97 10.41 -0.09 16.24
C SER A 97 9.70 -0.56 17.52
N ALA A 98 8.89 -1.61 17.43
CA ALA A 98 8.26 -2.22 18.61
C ALA A 98 9.22 -3.07 19.46
N ILE A 99 10.36 -3.49 18.90
CA ILE A 99 11.34 -4.32 19.65
C ILE A 99 11.90 -3.59 20.88
N PRO A 100 12.43 -2.36 20.80
CA PRO A 100 12.87 -1.62 21.98
C PRO A 100 11.74 -1.37 22.99
N LEU A 101 10.52 -1.12 22.51
CA LEU A 101 9.36 -0.95 23.38
C LEU A 101 9.13 -2.20 24.23
N LEU A 102 9.16 -3.38 23.60
CA LEU A 102 9.03 -4.65 24.31
C LEU A 102 10.19 -4.88 25.28
N CYS A 103 11.41 -4.61 24.86
CA CYS A 103 12.62 -4.75 25.70
C CYS A 103 12.53 -3.86 26.96
N ARG A 104 12.10 -2.59 26.84
CA ARG A 104 11.92 -1.70 28.01
C ARG A 104 10.93 -2.27 29.03
N HIS A 105 9.84 -2.86 28.58
CA HIS A 105 8.82 -3.39 29.49
C HIS A 105 9.17 -4.75 30.09
N LEU A 106 9.92 -5.60 29.39
CA LEU A 106 10.27 -6.95 29.87
C LEU A 106 11.65 -7.04 30.52
N LEU A 107 12.63 -6.28 30.00
CA LEU A 107 14.03 -6.32 30.42
C LEU A 107 14.46 -5.05 31.15
N GLY A 108 13.53 -4.11 31.38
CA GLY A 108 13.83 -2.85 32.06
C GLY A 108 14.80 -1.97 31.27
N ASP A 109 15.78 -1.42 31.97
CA ASP A 109 16.70 -0.41 31.43
C ASP A 109 17.92 -0.98 30.71
N THR A 110 17.92 -2.28 30.41
CA THR A 110 19.08 -2.99 29.81
C THR A 110 19.55 -2.35 28.50
N PHE A 111 18.65 -1.79 27.70
CA PHE A 111 18.97 -1.14 26.42
C PHE A 111 18.99 0.39 26.48
N LYS A 112 18.81 0.98 27.66
CA LYS A 112 18.96 2.42 27.85
C LYS A 112 20.45 2.81 28.02
N VAL A 113 21.27 2.46 27.03
CA VAL A 113 22.73 2.64 27.04
C VAL A 113 23.15 3.46 25.83
N GLY A 114 24.22 4.23 26.00
CA GLY A 114 24.79 5.10 24.96
C GLY A 114 24.25 6.51 24.99
N GLY A 115 24.62 7.32 23.98
CA GLY A 115 24.07 8.67 23.82
C GLY A 115 22.56 8.64 23.68
N HIS A 116 21.87 9.61 24.26
CA HIS A 116 20.42 9.73 24.12
C HIS A 116 20.04 11.12 23.60
N TYR A 117 18.88 11.20 22.98
CA TYR A 117 18.24 12.43 22.52
C TYR A 117 16.73 12.30 22.69
N HIS A 118 16.06 13.43 22.71
CA HIS A 118 14.61 13.52 22.96
C HIS A 118 13.86 13.85 21.66
N ILE A 119 12.86 13.03 21.33
CA ILE A 119 11.91 13.33 20.26
C ILE A 119 10.49 13.19 20.80
N ALA A 120 9.70 14.24 20.63
CA ALA A 120 8.38 14.39 21.22
C ALA A 120 8.46 14.12 22.74
N ASP A 121 7.75 13.13 23.26
CA ASP A 121 7.70 12.81 24.69
C ASP A 121 8.62 11.65 25.10
N PHE A 122 9.62 11.27 24.27
CA PHE A 122 10.41 10.06 24.50
C PHE A 122 11.92 10.27 24.35
N ASP A 123 12.66 9.69 25.28
CA ASP A 123 14.11 9.53 25.16
C ASP A 123 14.44 8.32 24.30
N ILE A 124 15.32 8.52 23.32
CA ILE A 124 15.79 7.48 22.40
C ILE A 124 17.28 7.25 22.69
N TYR A 125 17.65 6.01 22.94
CA TYR A 125 19.00 5.60 23.27
C TYR A 125 19.70 4.95 22.08
N GLY A 126 21.03 5.14 21.97
CA GLY A 126 21.82 4.60 20.87
C GLY A 126 21.74 3.09 20.74
N ALA A 127 21.70 2.35 21.86
CA ALA A 127 21.55 0.90 21.85
C ALA A 127 20.19 0.44 21.28
N GLU A 128 19.12 1.20 21.51
CA GLU A 128 17.80 0.90 20.93
C GLU A 128 17.78 1.13 19.42
N VAL A 129 18.42 2.20 18.94
CA VAL A 129 18.58 2.45 17.50
C VAL A 129 19.34 1.29 16.84
N LEU A 130 20.44 0.85 17.44
CA LEU A 130 21.23 -0.29 16.94
C LEU A 130 20.42 -1.60 16.95
N LEU A 131 19.58 -1.82 17.95
CA LEU A 131 18.71 -2.99 18.05
C LEU A 131 17.70 -3.03 16.90
N VAL A 132 17.06 -1.89 16.60
CA VAL A 132 16.09 -1.78 15.48
C VAL A 132 16.81 -1.94 14.13
N LEU A 133 17.94 -1.26 13.94
CA LEU A 133 18.77 -1.44 12.74
C LEU A 133 19.19 -2.90 12.57
N GLY A 134 19.67 -3.53 13.65
CA GLY A 134 20.05 -4.95 13.65
C GLY A 134 18.90 -5.85 13.22
N ALA A 135 17.69 -5.61 13.71
CA ALA A 135 16.51 -6.37 13.33
C ALA A 135 16.16 -6.18 11.83
N ILE A 136 16.11 -4.94 11.34
CA ILE A 136 15.86 -4.63 9.93
C ILE A 136 16.86 -5.36 9.02
N TRP A 137 18.16 -5.27 9.35
CA TRP A 137 19.22 -5.87 8.54
C TRP A 137 19.26 -7.38 8.65
N LEU A 138 19.08 -7.95 9.84
CA LEU A 138 19.07 -9.39 10.07
C LEU A 138 17.93 -10.07 9.29
N PHE A 139 16.69 -9.56 9.43
CA PHE A 139 15.55 -10.19 8.77
C PHE A 139 15.49 -9.88 7.28
N GLY A 140 15.99 -8.73 6.83
CA GLY A 140 16.24 -8.45 5.41
C GLY A 140 17.25 -9.45 4.82
N TRP A 141 18.35 -9.72 5.51
CA TRP A 141 19.34 -10.71 5.10
C TRP A 141 18.77 -12.15 5.08
N VAL A 142 17.95 -12.53 6.09
CA VAL A 142 17.23 -13.81 6.09
C VAL A 142 16.35 -13.92 4.83
N CYS A 143 15.64 -12.87 4.47
CA CYS A 143 14.81 -12.84 3.26
C CYS A 143 15.64 -12.96 1.98
N ILE A 144 16.84 -12.35 1.90
CA ILE A 144 17.75 -12.49 0.76
C ILE A 144 18.23 -13.95 0.60
N ARG A 145 18.44 -14.68 1.69
CA ARG A 145 18.78 -16.10 1.66
C ARG A 145 17.65 -16.97 1.13
N GLY A 146 16.40 -16.52 1.27
CA GLY A 146 15.20 -17.08 0.63
C GLY A 146 14.92 -18.55 0.88
N GLY A 147 14.07 -19.10 0.02
CA GLY A 147 13.83 -20.55 -0.06
C GLY A 147 13.35 -21.21 1.25
N ARG A 148 13.94 -22.36 1.58
CA ARG A 148 13.52 -23.17 2.73
C ARG A 148 13.75 -22.48 4.07
N LEU A 149 14.78 -21.65 4.19
CA LEU A 149 15.09 -20.94 5.45
C LEU A 149 13.95 -20.00 5.83
N VAL A 150 13.53 -19.14 4.91
CA VAL A 150 12.44 -18.17 5.13
C VAL A 150 11.13 -18.89 5.47
N ALA A 151 10.78 -19.92 4.70
CA ALA A 151 9.59 -20.72 4.97
C ALA A 151 9.63 -21.41 6.34
N SER A 152 10.79 -21.97 6.73
CA SER A 152 10.95 -22.61 8.04
C SER A 152 10.84 -21.60 9.18
N VAL A 153 11.50 -20.44 9.06
CA VAL A 153 11.41 -19.37 10.07
C VAL A 153 9.95 -18.90 10.19
N GLN A 154 9.27 -18.68 9.08
CA GLN A 154 7.89 -18.21 9.06
C GLN A 154 6.93 -19.22 9.71
N ILE A 155 7.06 -20.51 9.37
CA ILE A 155 6.22 -21.57 9.96
C ILE A 155 6.49 -21.71 11.46
N PHE A 156 7.78 -21.78 11.85
CA PHE A 156 8.15 -21.95 13.24
C PHE A 156 7.66 -20.78 14.12
N MET A 157 7.87 -19.53 13.65
CA MET A 157 7.40 -18.35 14.37
C MET A 157 5.86 -18.26 14.42
N ALA A 158 5.17 -18.58 13.33
CA ALA A 158 3.70 -18.61 13.34
C ALA A 158 3.12 -19.65 14.29
N LEU A 159 3.78 -20.80 14.44
CA LEU A 159 3.40 -21.82 15.43
C LEU A 159 3.66 -21.34 16.86
N LEU A 160 4.82 -20.72 17.13
CA LEU A 160 5.10 -20.13 18.45
C LEU A 160 4.09 -19.05 18.82
N LEU A 161 3.74 -18.19 17.86
CA LEU A 161 2.70 -17.17 18.04
C LEU A 161 1.35 -17.80 18.39
N PHE A 162 0.90 -18.75 17.58
CA PHE A 162 -0.40 -19.41 17.76
C PHE A 162 -0.49 -20.18 19.08
N PHE A 163 0.48 -21.04 19.35
CA PHE A 163 0.47 -21.85 20.57
C PHE A 163 0.72 -21.02 21.83
N GLY A 164 1.61 -20.01 21.75
CA GLY A 164 1.83 -19.09 22.86
C GLY A 164 0.56 -18.36 23.28
N LEU A 165 -0.17 -17.83 22.29
CA LEU A 165 -1.45 -17.15 22.53
C LEU A 165 -2.51 -18.11 23.07
N ALA A 166 -2.64 -19.30 22.44
CA ALA A 166 -3.62 -20.30 22.85
C ALA A 166 -3.38 -20.77 24.28
N VAL A 167 -2.13 -21.06 24.66
CA VAL A 167 -1.76 -21.50 26.02
C VAL A 167 -2.13 -20.43 27.05
N VAL A 168 -1.71 -19.17 26.81
CA VAL A 168 -1.99 -18.07 27.74
C VAL A 168 -3.49 -17.90 27.95
N PHE A 169 -4.26 -17.90 26.87
CA PHE A 169 -5.70 -17.68 26.94
C PHE A 169 -6.43 -18.89 27.57
N CYS A 170 -6.08 -20.12 27.22
CA CYS A 170 -6.68 -21.31 27.81
C CYS A 170 -6.41 -21.42 29.32
N VAL A 171 -5.19 -21.09 29.78
CA VAL A 171 -4.89 -21.07 31.21
C VAL A 171 -5.65 -19.95 31.93
N ALA A 172 -5.76 -18.77 31.34
CA ALA A 172 -6.57 -17.69 31.90
C ALA A 172 -8.04 -18.12 32.06
N LEU A 173 -8.61 -18.75 31.03
CA LEU A 173 -9.96 -19.30 31.07
C LEU A 173 -10.14 -20.37 32.17
N SER A 174 -9.19 -21.28 32.31
CA SER A 174 -9.27 -22.34 33.32
C SER A 174 -9.23 -21.80 34.75
N LYS A 175 -8.55 -20.67 34.99
CA LYS A 175 -8.42 -20.05 36.32
C LYS A 175 -9.58 -19.12 36.69
N GLN A 176 -10.09 -18.35 35.75
CA GLN A 176 -11.06 -17.27 36.03
C GLN A 176 -12.35 -17.35 35.18
N GLY A 177 -12.46 -18.30 34.26
CA GLY A 177 -13.66 -18.60 33.49
C GLY A 177 -14.41 -17.36 32.99
N GLY A 178 -15.55 -17.10 33.57
CA GLY A 178 -16.43 -16.00 33.16
C GLY A 178 -15.85 -14.60 33.28
N LYS A 179 -14.90 -14.34 34.18
CA LYS A 179 -14.25 -13.02 34.29
C LYS A 179 -13.38 -12.70 33.06
N VAL A 180 -12.77 -13.71 32.44
CA VAL A 180 -11.97 -13.51 31.21
C VAL A 180 -12.88 -13.24 30.01
N LEU A 181 -14.01 -13.94 29.90
CA LEU A 181 -14.93 -13.77 28.79
C LEU A 181 -15.82 -12.51 28.92
N MET A 182 -16.15 -12.13 30.15
CA MET A 182 -17.03 -11.00 30.44
C MET A 182 -16.42 -10.06 31.49
N PRO A 183 -15.26 -9.45 31.21
CA PRO A 183 -14.65 -8.50 32.13
C PRO A 183 -15.53 -7.25 32.26
N GLN A 184 -15.85 -6.85 33.52
CA GLN A 184 -16.72 -5.73 33.79
C GLN A 184 -15.94 -4.44 34.03
N PRO A 185 -16.43 -3.29 33.53
CA PRO A 185 -17.61 -3.11 32.65
C PRO A 185 -17.33 -3.56 31.22
N LEU A 186 -18.36 -4.02 30.48
CA LEU A 186 -18.20 -4.57 29.11
C LEU A 186 -17.85 -3.51 28.07
N PHE A 187 -18.32 -2.29 28.27
CA PHE A 187 -18.11 -1.14 27.37
C PHE A 187 -17.65 0.07 28.18
N VAL A 188 -17.03 1.03 27.51
CA VAL A 188 -16.75 2.33 28.13
C VAL A 188 -18.08 3.09 28.41
N PRO A 189 -18.23 3.77 29.56
CA PRO A 189 -19.49 4.41 29.94
C PRO A 189 -19.77 5.77 29.30
N TRP A 190 -18.75 6.41 28.70
CA TRP A 190 -18.82 7.78 28.17
C TRP A 190 -19.19 7.88 26.69
N ALA A 191 -19.41 6.76 25.98
CA ALA A 191 -19.75 6.74 24.57
C ALA A 191 -20.85 5.72 24.26
N SER A 192 -21.59 5.93 23.17
CA SER A 192 -22.62 4.99 22.74
C SER A 192 -22.00 3.65 22.30
N LYS A 193 -22.66 2.54 22.59
CA LYS A 193 -22.20 1.19 22.21
C LYS A 193 -21.97 1.06 20.71
N PHE A 194 -22.82 1.69 19.89
CA PHE A 194 -22.67 1.70 18.43
C PHE A 194 -21.40 2.44 18.00
N SER A 195 -21.18 3.65 18.52
CA SER A 195 -20.01 4.47 18.18
C SER A 195 -18.70 3.76 18.52
N VAL A 196 -18.59 3.15 19.71
CA VAL A 196 -17.35 2.46 20.12
C VAL A 196 -17.05 1.23 19.25
N VAL A 197 -18.07 0.49 18.84
CA VAL A 197 -17.93 -0.65 17.93
C VAL A 197 -17.44 -0.19 16.56
N VAL A 198 -18.02 0.89 16.01
CA VAL A 198 -17.60 1.47 14.72
C VAL A 198 -16.18 2.00 14.80
N ASN A 199 -15.80 2.68 15.88
CA ASN A 199 -14.44 3.21 16.07
C ASN A 199 -13.37 2.11 16.06
N ILE A 200 -13.67 0.92 16.56
CA ILE A 200 -12.75 -0.23 16.48
C ILE A 200 -12.81 -0.87 15.10
N MET A 201 -14.00 -1.01 14.49
CA MET A 201 -14.14 -1.59 13.16
C MET A 201 -13.31 -0.81 12.11
N VAL A 202 -13.23 0.50 12.22
CA VAL A 202 -12.48 1.37 11.31
C VAL A 202 -10.96 1.11 11.38
N LEU A 203 -10.44 0.54 12.48
CA LEU A 203 -9.03 0.14 12.60
C LEU A 203 -8.71 -1.15 11.81
N ALA A 204 -9.72 -1.84 11.27
CA ALA A 204 -9.52 -3.10 10.56
C ALA A 204 -8.52 -3.03 9.39
N PRO A 205 -8.48 -2.00 8.53
CA PRO A 205 -7.49 -1.91 7.45
C PRO A 205 -6.05 -2.01 7.94
N TRP A 206 -5.74 -1.43 9.10
CA TRP A 206 -4.44 -1.57 9.73
C TRP A 206 -4.29 -2.92 10.44
N ALA A 207 -5.27 -3.31 11.24
CA ALA A 207 -5.18 -4.50 12.11
C ALA A 207 -5.01 -5.80 11.31
N PHE A 208 -5.58 -5.85 10.11
CA PHE A 208 -5.50 -7.01 9.24
C PHE A 208 -4.57 -6.81 8.03
N ALA A 209 -3.90 -5.65 7.89
CA ALA A 209 -2.99 -5.39 6.79
C ALA A 209 -1.94 -6.49 6.67
N GLY A 210 -1.73 -6.97 5.45
CA GLY A 210 -0.83 -8.08 5.14
C GLY A 210 -1.53 -9.42 4.90
N PHE A 211 -2.85 -9.59 5.19
CA PHE A 211 -3.57 -10.81 4.81
C PHE A 211 -3.57 -11.01 3.29
N GLU A 212 -3.54 -9.93 2.55
CA GLU A 212 -3.48 -9.88 1.09
C GLU A 212 -2.07 -10.12 0.53
N SER A 213 -1.03 -10.16 1.37
CA SER A 213 0.37 -10.38 0.95
C SER A 213 0.55 -11.65 0.11
N ILE A 214 -0.31 -12.63 0.32
CA ILE A 214 -0.37 -13.85 -0.46
C ILE A 214 -0.61 -13.57 -1.97
N SER A 215 -1.33 -12.50 -2.31
CA SER A 215 -1.59 -12.11 -3.69
C SER A 215 -0.34 -11.62 -4.44
N GLN A 216 0.71 -11.22 -3.71
CA GLN A 216 1.99 -10.80 -4.31
C GLN A 216 2.83 -11.98 -4.83
N SER A 217 2.51 -13.19 -4.41
CA SER A 217 3.27 -14.41 -4.70
C SER A 217 2.45 -15.45 -5.47
N THR A 218 1.40 -15.04 -6.16
CA THR A 218 0.44 -15.94 -6.81
C THR A 218 1.12 -16.89 -7.80
N GLU A 219 2.12 -16.44 -8.55
CA GLU A 219 2.88 -17.24 -9.52
C GLU A 219 3.72 -18.36 -8.89
N GLU A 220 4.09 -18.22 -7.62
CA GLU A 220 4.95 -19.18 -6.93
C GLU A 220 4.16 -20.32 -6.28
N PHE A 221 2.83 -20.26 -6.30
CA PHE A 221 2.00 -21.26 -5.64
C PHE A 221 1.88 -22.53 -6.46
N THR A 222 2.24 -23.64 -5.83
CA THR A 222 2.01 -25.00 -6.37
C THR A 222 0.59 -25.50 -6.13
N PHE A 223 -0.30 -24.68 -5.56
CA PHE A 223 -1.68 -25.02 -5.21
C PHE A 223 -2.69 -24.09 -5.88
N SER A 224 -3.93 -24.55 -5.98
CA SER A 224 -4.99 -23.80 -6.68
C SER A 224 -5.33 -22.48 -5.99
N PRO A 225 -5.76 -21.43 -6.73
CA PRO A 225 -6.22 -20.16 -6.18
C PRO A 225 -7.35 -20.29 -5.14
N ARG A 226 -8.18 -21.33 -5.21
CA ARG A 226 -9.21 -21.63 -4.20
C ARG A 226 -8.60 -21.86 -2.81
N LYS A 227 -7.44 -22.53 -2.74
CA LYS A 227 -6.72 -22.74 -1.47
C LYS A 227 -6.14 -21.42 -0.94
N ALA A 228 -5.73 -20.50 -1.82
CA ALA A 228 -5.27 -19.17 -1.42
C ALA A 228 -6.37 -18.39 -0.68
N PHE A 229 -7.62 -18.44 -1.17
CA PHE A 229 -8.75 -17.83 -0.47
C PHE A 229 -8.98 -18.41 0.93
N MET A 230 -8.95 -19.75 1.06
CA MET A 230 -9.08 -20.40 2.37
C MET A 230 -7.96 -19.99 3.33
N ILE A 231 -6.75 -19.78 2.82
CA ILE A 231 -5.62 -19.30 3.63
C ILE A 231 -5.86 -17.87 4.10
N MET A 232 -6.31 -16.96 3.23
CA MET A 232 -6.67 -15.59 3.60
C MET A 232 -7.80 -15.58 4.63
N LEU A 233 -8.85 -16.38 4.42
CA LEU A 233 -9.98 -16.54 5.34
C LEU A 233 -9.50 -16.95 6.74
N ILE A 234 -8.69 -18.01 6.82
CA ILE A 234 -8.15 -18.49 8.09
C ILE A 234 -7.24 -17.44 8.73
N GLY A 235 -6.41 -16.75 7.93
CA GLY A 235 -5.53 -15.69 8.43
C GLY A 235 -6.31 -14.54 9.08
N VAL A 236 -7.36 -14.05 8.42
CA VAL A 236 -8.23 -12.98 8.95
C VAL A 236 -9.00 -13.44 10.19
N LEU A 237 -9.59 -14.63 10.18
CA LEU A 237 -10.33 -15.14 11.34
C LEU A 237 -9.41 -15.39 12.54
N ALA A 238 -8.24 -15.98 12.32
CA ALA A 238 -7.27 -16.21 13.38
C ALA A 238 -6.69 -14.90 13.93
N GLY A 239 -6.43 -13.91 13.05
CA GLY A 239 -6.03 -12.57 13.45
C GLY A 239 -7.09 -11.88 14.29
N GLY A 240 -8.34 -11.88 13.85
CA GLY A 240 -9.48 -11.33 14.61
C GLY A 240 -9.63 -11.98 15.98
N ALA A 241 -9.55 -13.32 16.04
CA ALA A 241 -9.58 -14.06 17.27
C ALA A 241 -8.42 -13.66 18.22
N ALA A 242 -7.20 -13.48 17.70
CA ALA A 242 -6.05 -13.04 18.48
C ALA A 242 -6.28 -11.65 19.10
N TYR A 243 -6.77 -10.68 18.33
CA TYR A 243 -7.10 -9.34 18.84
C TYR A 243 -8.18 -9.37 19.93
N ILE A 244 -9.24 -10.16 19.72
CA ILE A 244 -10.34 -10.32 20.69
C ILE A 244 -9.82 -10.98 21.97
N MET A 245 -9.12 -12.11 21.84
CA MET A 245 -8.60 -12.86 22.99
C MET A 245 -7.64 -12.01 23.85
N LEU A 246 -6.70 -11.30 23.22
CA LEU A 246 -5.75 -10.43 23.94
C LEU A 246 -6.42 -9.23 24.59
N THR A 247 -7.46 -8.66 23.99
CA THR A 247 -8.20 -7.55 24.61
C THR A 247 -9.05 -8.01 25.80
N LEU A 248 -9.73 -9.16 25.67
CA LEU A 248 -10.47 -9.75 26.80
C LEU A 248 -9.51 -10.11 27.95
N LEU A 249 -8.37 -10.71 27.65
CA LEU A 249 -7.32 -11.01 28.60
C LEU A 249 -6.82 -9.74 29.31
N ALA A 250 -6.52 -8.67 28.56
CA ALA A 250 -6.00 -7.41 29.11
C ALA A 250 -6.99 -6.73 30.08
N ALA A 251 -8.30 -6.90 29.87
CA ALA A 251 -9.33 -6.33 30.74
C ALA A 251 -9.68 -7.23 31.93
N SER A 252 -9.28 -8.51 31.92
CA SER A 252 -9.69 -9.50 32.90
C SER A 252 -8.91 -9.45 34.21
N ALA A 253 -7.71 -8.85 34.22
CA ALA A 253 -6.87 -8.70 35.41
C ALA A 253 -6.22 -7.31 35.44
N TYR A 254 -6.23 -6.72 36.64
CA TYR A 254 -5.66 -5.42 36.96
C TYR A 254 -5.14 -5.44 38.41
N PRO A 255 -4.21 -4.54 38.80
CA PRO A 255 -3.67 -4.52 40.16
C PRO A 255 -4.78 -4.37 41.21
N SER A 256 -4.63 -5.05 42.34
CA SER A 256 -5.65 -5.11 43.40
C SER A 256 -6.05 -3.77 44.00
N GLU A 257 -5.22 -2.75 43.81
CA GLU A 257 -5.47 -1.35 44.21
C GLU A 257 -6.55 -0.66 43.36
N TYR A 258 -6.89 -1.22 42.21
CA TYR A 258 -7.83 -0.66 41.25
C TYR A 258 -9.18 -1.38 41.30
N LYS A 259 -10.26 -0.59 41.24
CA LYS A 259 -11.61 -1.11 41.28
C LYS A 259 -12.01 -1.90 40.03
N ASP A 260 -11.54 -1.43 38.88
CA ASP A 260 -11.83 -2.00 37.56
C ASP A 260 -10.74 -1.68 36.56
N TRP A 261 -10.80 -2.30 35.37
CA TRP A 261 -9.86 -2.09 34.29
C TRP A 261 -9.86 -0.66 33.76
N ILE A 262 -10.97 0.10 33.87
CA ILE A 262 -11.07 1.48 33.38
C ILE A 262 -10.13 2.39 34.16
N VAL A 263 -10.15 2.29 35.49
CA VAL A 263 -9.29 3.13 36.35
C VAL A 263 -7.83 2.76 36.15
N TYR A 264 -7.52 1.45 36.04
CA TYR A 264 -6.18 0.98 35.74
C TYR A 264 -5.66 1.52 34.40
N ILE A 265 -6.44 1.43 33.31
CA ILE A 265 -6.05 1.95 31.98
C ILE A 265 -5.88 3.48 31.99
N ARG A 266 -6.70 4.22 32.72
CA ARG A 266 -6.56 5.68 32.88
C ARG A 266 -5.21 6.04 33.47
N ASP A 267 -4.76 5.27 34.43
CA ASP A 267 -3.51 5.48 35.16
C ASP A 267 -2.30 4.75 34.57
N ILE A 268 -2.45 4.11 33.40
CA ILE A 268 -1.43 3.24 32.79
C ILE A 268 -0.07 3.90 32.65
N LYS A 269 -0.02 5.22 32.41
CA LYS A 269 1.22 6.01 32.29
C LYS A 269 2.02 6.10 33.58
N LYS A 270 1.43 5.81 34.75
CA LYS A 270 2.10 5.80 36.04
C LYS A 270 2.93 4.52 36.27
N PHE A 271 2.65 3.47 35.49
CA PHE A 271 3.30 2.16 35.65
C PHE A 271 4.54 2.04 34.77
N THR A 272 5.45 1.19 35.24
CA THR A 272 6.67 0.78 34.53
C THR A 272 6.72 -0.74 34.39
N GLY A 273 7.60 -1.25 33.54
CA GLY A 273 7.74 -2.67 33.30
C GLY A 273 6.48 -3.31 32.70
N TYR A 274 6.22 -4.59 33.00
CA TYR A 274 5.10 -5.34 32.45
C TYR A 274 3.73 -4.85 32.96
N HIS A 275 3.68 -4.14 34.09
CA HIS A 275 2.46 -3.51 34.59
C HIS A 275 1.94 -2.37 33.69
N ALA A 276 2.80 -1.75 32.88
CA ALA A 276 2.41 -0.78 31.89
C ALA A 276 1.80 -1.41 30.60
N LEU A 277 1.77 -2.74 30.54
CA LEU A 277 1.19 -3.50 29.43
C LEU A 277 0.10 -4.44 29.94
N PRO A 278 -1.20 -4.10 29.87
CA PRO A 278 -2.30 -4.85 30.46
C PRO A 278 -2.36 -6.33 30.07
N THR A 279 -2.03 -6.66 28.81
CA THR A 279 -1.93 -8.05 28.36
C THR A 279 -0.84 -8.84 29.10
N PHE A 280 0.30 -8.21 29.36
CA PHE A 280 1.41 -8.83 30.10
C PHE A 280 1.10 -8.87 31.60
N HIS A 281 0.48 -7.83 32.14
CA HIS A 281 0.04 -7.83 33.53
C HIS A 281 -0.95 -8.98 33.79
N ALA A 282 -1.98 -9.11 32.97
CA ALA A 282 -2.95 -10.20 33.10
C ALA A 282 -2.30 -11.58 32.92
N THR A 283 -1.35 -11.71 32.00
CA THR A 283 -0.63 -12.96 31.81
C THR A 283 0.23 -13.31 33.01
N HIS A 284 0.88 -12.32 33.65
CA HIS A 284 1.64 -12.53 34.87
C HIS A 284 0.74 -12.97 36.03
N GLU A 285 -0.44 -12.36 36.18
CA GLU A 285 -1.39 -12.71 37.23
C GLU A 285 -1.86 -14.17 37.09
N TYR A 286 -2.08 -14.65 35.87
CA TYR A 286 -2.55 -16.03 35.64
C TYR A 286 -1.45 -17.08 35.57
N LEU A 287 -0.30 -16.79 34.96
CA LEU A 287 0.77 -17.76 34.70
C LEU A 287 2.10 -17.42 35.40
N GLY A 288 2.17 -16.30 36.14
CA GLY A 288 3.42 -15.86 36.76
C GLY A 288 4.52 -15.50 35.75
N LYS A 289 5.77 -15.64 36.17
CA LYS A 289 6.95 -15.34 35.32
C LYS A 289 7.00 -16.19 34.03
N THR A 290 6.55 -17.45 34.11
CA THR A 290 6.51 -18.34 32.92
C THR A 290 5.56 -17.77 31.85
N GLY A 291 4.43 -17.20 32.26
CA GLY A 291 3.51 -16.54 31.33
C GLY A 291 4.13 -15.35 30.62
N LEU A 292 4.92 -14.53 31.32
CA LEU A 292 5.64 -13.41 30.69
C LEU A 292 6.61 -13.89 29.62
N VAL A 293 7.33 -14.99 29.86
CA VAL A 293 8.25 -15.57 28.88
C VAL A 293 7.47 -16.09 27.67
N VAL A 294 6.38 -16.86 27.89
CA VAL A 294 5.57 -17.42 26.80
C VAL A 294 4.98 -16.31 25.95
N LEU A 295 4.39 -15.27 26.57
CA LEU A 295 3.80 -14.14 25.85
C LEU A 295 4.88 -13.31 25.15
N GLY A 296 6.03 -13.08 25.78
CA GLY A 296 7.18 -12.39 25.20
C GLY A 296 7.71 -13.08 23.94
N VAL A 297 7.85 -14.41 23.98
CA VAL A 297 8.21 -15.22 22.81
C VAL A 297 7.14 -15.13 21.71
N ALA A 298 5.86 -15.15 22.07
CA ALA A 298 4.76 -15.01 21.11
C ALA A 298 4.77 -13.64 20.42
N VAL A 299 5.01 -12.55 21.17
CA VAL A 299 5.13 -11.19 20.58
C VAL A 299 6.33 -11.10 19.64
N LEU A 300 7.50 -11.60 20.06
CA LEU A 300 8.69 -11.63 19.20
C LEU A 300 8.44 -12.45 17.94
N ALA A 301 7.76 -13.57 18.06
CA ALA A 301 7.36 -14.38 16.91
C ALA A 301 6.43 -13.61 15.96
N GLY A 302 5.45 -12.85 16.47
CA GLY A 302 4.58 -11.97 15.71
C GLY A 302 5.35 -10.84 15.00
N ILE A 303 6.30 -10.21 15.67
CA ILE A 303 7.19 -9.20 15.09
C ILE A 303 8.01 -9.80 13.94
N ILE A 304 8.63 -10.96 14.14
CA ILE A 304 9.47 -11.61 13.13
C ILE A 304 8.65 -12.04 11.91
N THR A 305 7.48 -12.65 12.12
CA THR A 305 6.59 -13.02 10.99
C THR A 305 6.13 -11.82 10.20
N GLY A 306 5.79 -10.73 10.89
CA GLY A 306 5.42 -9.46 10.26
C GLY A 306 6.57 -8.84 9.46
N LEU A 307 7.79 -8.81 10.00
CA LEU A 307 8.97 -8.32 9.28
C LEU A 307 9.24 -9.14 8.02
N VAL A 308 9.39 -10.46 8.15
CA VAL A 308 9.71 -11.35 7.04
C VAL A 308 8.65 -11.34 5.97
N GLY A 309 7.37 -11.40 6.37
CA GLY A 309 6.25 -11.42 5.43
C GLY A 309 6.15 -10.14 4.59
N ASN A 310 6.34 -8.99 5.21
CA ASN A 310 6.25 -7.71 4.50
C ASN A 310 7.50 -7.42 3.66
N TYR A 311 8.70 -7.91 4.01
CA TYR A 311 9.85 -7.91 3.12
C TYR A 311 9.58 -8.71 1.84
N ILE A 312 8.97 -9.88 1.98
CA ILE A 312 8.58 -10.72 0.84
C ILE A 312 7.58 -9.97 -0.05
N ALA A 313 6.50 -9.46 0.52
CA ALA A 313 5.44 -8.78 -0.22
C ALA A 313 5.96 -7.53 -0.95
N ALA A 314 6.67 -6.64 -0.24
CA ALA A 314 7.22 -5.41 -0.82
C ALA A 314 8.23 -5.69 -1.94
N SER A 315 9.14 -6.66 -1.73
CA SER A 315 10.17 -6.96 -2.71
C SER A 315 9.60 -7.57 -4.00
N ARG A 316 8.55 -8.38 -3.90
CA ARG A 316 7.85 -8.94 -5.07
C ARG A 316 7.05 -7.90 -5.83
N LEU A 317 6.42 -6.96 -5.15
CA LEU A 317 5.74 -5.85 -5.77
C LEU A 317 6.72 -4.97 -6.56
N ILE A 318 7.88 -4.62 -5.98
CA ILE A 318 8.95 -3.88 -6.65
C ILE A 318 9.48 -4.68 -7.85
N TYR A 319 9.67 -5.98 -7.70
CA TYR A 319 10.09 -6.88 -8.79
C TYR A 319 9.08 -6.88 -9.94
N SER A 320 7.78 -7.01 -9.65
CA SER A 320 6.73 -7.00 -10.67
C SER A 320 6.69 -5.69 -11.46
N MET A 321 6.83 -4.55 -10.79
CA MET A 321 6.93 -3.25 -11.46
C MET A 321 8.20 -3.13 -12.32
N ALA A 322 9.31 -3.71 -11.88
CA ALA A 322 10.54 -3.71 -12.64
C ALA A 322 10.50 -4.66 -13.83
N HIS A 323 9.80 -5.79 -13.70
CA HIS A 323 9.54 -6.72 -14.81
C HIS A 323 8.70 -6.07 -15.91
N ASP A 324 7.79 -5.19 -15.55
CA ASP A 324 7.03 -4.35 -16.49
C ASP A 324 7.84 -3.14 -17.03
N GLU A 325 9.16 -3.10 -16.80
CA GLU A 325 10.06 -2.03 -17.22
C GLU A 325 9.76 -0.62 -16.65
N LEU A 326 8.93 -0.55 -15.62
CA LEU A 326 8.60 0.71 -14.93
C LEU A 326 9.72 1.15 -13.99
N LEU A 327 10.44 0.20 -13.43
CA LEU A 327 11.59 0.40 -12.56
C LEU A 327 12.87 -0.05 -13.27
N PRO A 328 14.06 0.40 -12.81
CA PRO A 328 15.33 -0.07 -13.36
C PRO A 328 15.42 -1.60 -13.35
N SER A 329 15.93 -2.19 -14.44
CA SER A 329 16.13 -3.63 -14.60
C SER A 329 17.00 -4.27 -13.50
N TRP A 330 17.74 -3.45 -12.76
CA TRP A 330 18.48 -3.85 -11.57
C TRP A 330 17.60 -4.54 -10.53
N PHE A 331 16.33 -4.12 -10.37
CA PHE A 331 15.36 -4.74 -9.47
C PHE A 331 14.80 -6.09 -9.96
N CYS A 332 14.91 -6.38 -11.28
CA CYS A 332 14.51 -7.68 -11.84
C CYS A 332 15.53 -8.80 -11.60
N ARG A 333 16.74 -8.48 -11.10
CA ARG A 333 17.78 -9.48 -10.90
C ARG A 333 17.44 -10.37 -9.72
N LEU A 334 17.22 -11.64 -10.01
CA LEU A 334 17.04 -12.68 -9.00
C LEU A 334 18.40 -13.24 -8.60
N ASN A 335 18.56 -13.54 -7.31
CA ASN A 335 19.73 -14.24 -6.81
C ASN A 335 19.63 -15.76 -7.09
N ARG A 336 20.64 -16.55 -6.66
CA ARG A 336 20.68 -18.01 -6.84
C ARG A 336 19.51 -18.77 -6.18
N TRP A 337 18.74 -18.13 -5.32
CA TRP A 337 17.57 -18.69 -4.66
C TRP A 337 16.24 -18.19 -5.26
N GLY A 338 16.28 -17.46 -6.41
CA GLY A 338 15.09 -16.91 -7.04
C GLY A 338 14.48 -15.70 -6.32
N ILE A 339 15.26 -14.98 -5.49
CA ILE A 339 14.76 -13.85 -4.69
C ILE A 339 15.26 -12.52 -5.28
N PRO A 340 14.42 -11.49 -5.36
CA PRO A 340 14.80 -10.15 -5.82
C PRO A 340 15.60 -9.40 -4.74
N GLN A 341 16.86 -9.81 -4.55
CA GLN A 341 17.72 -9.30 -3.46
C GLN A 341 17.90 -7.78 -3.50
N ASN A 342 17.94 -7.18 -4.68
CA ASN A 342 18.15 -5.75 -4.84
C ASN A 342 16.94 -4.94 -4.36
N ALA A 343 15.73 -5.48 -4.51
CA ALA A 343 14.52 -4.89 -3.95
C ALA A 343 14.54 -4.94 -2.41
N ILE A 344 14.99 -6.05 -1.83
CA ILE A 344 15.13 -6.18 -0.37
C ILE A 344 16.19 -5.21 0.16
N LEU A 345 17.36 -5.13 -0.49
CA LEU A 345 18.42 -4.17 -0.13
C LEU A 345 17.92 -2.72 -0.18
N PHE A 346 17.16 -2.38 -1.22
CA PHE A 346 16.53 -1.07 -1.34
C PHE A 346 15.60 -0.76 -0.15
N ILE A 347 14.75 -1.72 0.25
CA ILE A 347 13.85 -1.58 1.41
C ILE A 347 14.67 -1.40 2.70
N MET A 348 15.75 -2.17 2.89
CA MET A 348 16.64 -2.04 4.06
C MET A 348 17.26 -0.65 4.14
N ILE A 349 17.75 -0.11 3.02
CA ILE A 349 18.35 1.22 2.95
C ILE A 349 17.29 2.31 3.20
N LEU A 350 16.11 2.18 2.58
CA LEU A 350 15.00 3.11 2.76
C LEU A 350 14.51 3.12 4.23
N SER A 351 14.63 2.01 4.92
CA SER A 351 14.23 1.86 6.33
C SER A 351 15.28 2.40 7.33
N PHE A 352 16.48 2.77 6.87
CA PHE A 352 17.58 3.22 7.74
C PHE A 352 17.25 4.44 8.62
N PRO A 353 16.51 5.48 8.17
CA PRO A 353 16.19 6.66 8.99
C PRO A 353 15.20 6.38 10.13
N ILE A 354 14.37 5.36 10.03
CA ILE A 354 13.23 5.14 10.92
C ILE A 354 13.63 4.87 12.38
N PRO A 355 14.65 4.06 12.69
CA PRO A 355 15.09 3.83 14.05
C PRO A 355 15.44 5.10 14.84
N PHE A 356 15.87 6.14 14.15
CA PHE A 356 16.23 7.42 14.76
C PHE A 356 15.01 8.23 15.21
N LEU A 357 13.80 7.91 14.71
CA LEU A 357 12.56 8.52 15.18
C LEU A 357 12.01 7.85 16.45
N GLY A 358 12.55 6.68 16.80
CA GLY A 358 12.17 5.94 17.98
C GLY A 358 10.72 5.44 17.98
N ARG A 359 10.22 5.15 19.19
CA ARG A 359 8.88 4.56 19.38
C ARG A 359 7.73 5.54 19.07
N THR A 360 7.99 6.83 19.09
CA THR A 360 6.99 7.89 18.78
C THR A 360 6.45 7.72 17.36
N ALA A 361 7.32 7.35 16.43
CA ALA A 361 6.96 7.13 15.03
C ALA A 361 5.98 5.97 14.82
N ILE A 362 5.81 5.05 15.78
CA ILE A 362 4.92 3.89 15.61
C ILE A 362 3.48 4.33 15.35
N GLY A 363 2.96 5.30 16.11
CA GLY A 363 1.62 5.85 15.89
C GLY A 363 1.48 6.47 14.50
N TRP A 364 2.42 7.31 14.12
CA TRP A 364 2.44 7.97 12.81
C TRP A 364 2.50 6.97 11.65
N ILE A 365 3.31 5.92 11.81
CA ILE A 365 3.45 4.84 10.83
C ILE A 365 2.13 4.06 10.68
N VAL A 366 1.44 3.79 11.79
CA VAL A 366 0.13 3.09 11.80
C VAL A 366 -0.92 3.89 11.04
N ASP A 367 -1.00 5.21 11.27
CA ASP A 367 -1.93 6.09 10.58
C ASP A 367 -1.70 6.06 9.06
N VAL A 368 -0.46 6.27 8.63
CA VAL A 368 -0.09 6.31 7.21
C VAL A 368 -0.28 4.95 6.53
N ASN A 369 0.03 3.87 7.26
CA ASN A 369 -0.26 2.50 6.79
C ASN A 369 -1.76 2.29 6.55
N THR A 370 -2.61 2.76 7.47
CA THR A 370 -4.07 2.64 7.34
C THR A 370 -4.59 3.32 6.08
N ILE A 371 -4.10 4.53 5.79
CA ILE A 371 -4.43 5.25 4.55
C ILE A 371 -3.97 4.47 3.31
N GLY A 372 -2.73 3.99 3.30
CA GLY A 372 -2.20 3.19 2.19
C GLY A 372 -3.02 1.93 1.93
N ALA A 373 -3.36 1.19 3.00
CA ALA A 373 -4.18 -0.03 2.92
C ALA A 373 -5.59 0.26 2.39
N THR A 374 -6.25 1.32 2.88
CA THR A 374 -7.60 1.67 2.40
C THR A 374 -7.59 2.02 0.92
N ILE A 375 -6.57 2.73 0.42
CA ILE A 375 -6.41 3.03 -1.01
C ILE A 375 -6.25 1.73 -1.83
N ALA A 376 -5.41 0.79 -1.37
CA ALA A 376 -5.22 -0.50 -2.04
C ALA A 376 -6.54 -1.31 -2.08
N TYR A 377 -7.32 -1.28 -1.01
CA TYR A 377 -8.63 -1.98 -0.92
C TYR A 377 -9.70 -1.31 -1.78
N ILE A 378 -9.71 0.03 -1.91
CA ILE A 378 -10.54 0.75 -2.86
C ILE A 378 -10.22 0.27 -4.29
N TYR A 379 -8.93 0.22 -4.67
CA TYR A 379 -8.52 -0.24 -5.99
C TYR A 379 -8.94 -1.68 -6.25
N THR A 380 -8.62 -2.60 -5.35
CA THR A 380 -8.96 -4.02 -5.51
C THR A 380 -10.47 -4.24 -5.65
N SER A 381 -11.27 -3.54 -4.82
CA SER A 381 -12.73 -3.65 -4.85
C SER A 381 -13.32 -3.03 -6.12
N THR A 382 -12.79 -1.90 -6.58
CA THR A 382 -13.22 -1.22 -7.82
C THR A 382 -12.94 -2.08 -9.05
N VAL A 383 -11.73 -2.65 -9.16
CA VAL A 383 -11.38 -3.52 -10.30
C VAL A 383 -12.15 -4.83 -10.28
N ALA A 384 -12.41 -5.39 -9.08
CA ALA A 384 -13.24 -6.59 -8.94
C ALA A 384 -14.69 -6.31 -9.36
N PHE A 385 -15.26 -5.17 -8.97
CA PHE A 385 -16.59 -4.75 -9.42
C PHE A 385 -16.67 -4.66 -10.95
N LYS A 386 -15.71 -3.96 -11.58
CA LYS A 386 -15.64 -3.80 -13.03
C LYS A 386 -15.52 -5.15 -13.74
N ALA A 387 -14.53 -5.93 -13.36
CA ALA A 387 -14.25 -7.22 -13.96
C ALA A 387 -15.39 -8.24 -13.78
N ALA A 388 -16.08 -8.20 -12.61
CA ALA A 388 -17.24 -9.02 -12.33
C ALA A 388 -18.47 -8.59 -13.15
N LYS A 389 -18.63 -7.29 -13.41
CA LYS A 389 -19.68 -6.77 -14.29
C LYS A 389 -19.50 -7.28 -15.71
N ASP A 390 -18.27 -7.23 -16.23
CA ASP A 390 -17.94 -7.73 -17.57
C ASP A 390 -18.11 -9.26 -17.68
N ALA A 391 -17.89 -9.99 -16.59
CA ALA A 391 -18.08 -11.45 -16.51
C ALA A 391 -19.50 -11.89 -16.13
N GLY A 392 -20.44 -10.96 -15.85
CA GLY A 392 -21.80 -11.30 -15.40
C GLY A 392 -21.89 -11.92 -14.01
N ASN A 393 -20.87 -11.77 -13.16
CA ASN A 393 -20.80 -12.37 -11.82
C ASN A 393 -21.40 -11.45 -10.76
N VAL A 394 -22.71 -11.52 -10.55
CA VAL A 394 -23.47 -10.66 -9.64
C VAL A 394 -22.98 -10.72 -8.18
N PRO A 395 -22.70 -11.89 -7.56
CA PRO A 395 -22.16 -11.92 -6.20
C PRO A 395 -20.90 -11.10 -6.00
N VAL A 396 -19.94 -11.16 -6.93
CA VAL A 396 -18.68 -10.40 -6.85
C VAL A 396 -18.91 -8.92 -7.18
N GLN A 397 -19.88 -8.57 -8.03
CA GLN A 397 -20.27 -7.17 -8.21
C GLN A 397 -20.73 -6.55 -6.89
N ILE A 398 -21.56 -7.27 -6.12
CA ILE A 398 -22.05 -6.79 -4.81
C ILE A 398 -20.88 -6.64 -3.85
N THR A 399 -20.02 -7.65 -3.69
CA THR A 399 -18.85 -7.56 -2.78
C THR A 399 -17.86 -6.49 -3.22
N GLY A 400 -17.67 -6.29 -4.53
CA GLY A 400 -16.86 -5.22 -5.09
C GLY A 400 -17.39 -3.82 -4.75
N LEU A 401 -18.70 -3.59 -4.96
CA LEU A 401 -19.33 -2.32 -4.61
C LEU A 401 -19.30 -2.05 -3.11
N VAL A 402 -19.67 -3.05 -2.29
CA VAL A 402 -19.66 -2.94 -0.82
C VAL A 402 -18.24 -2.69 -0.31
N GLY A 403 -17.24 -3.43 -0.80
CA GLY A 403 -15.84 -3.24 -0.43
C GLY A 403 -15.31 -1.86 -0.80
N MET A 404 -15.67 -1.34 -1.99
CA MET A 404 -15.31 0.01 -2.42
C MET A 404 -15.91 1.09 -1.51
N VAL A 405 -17.21 1.02 -1.22
CA VAL A 405 -17.91 2.01 -0.39
C VAL A 405 -17.38 2.01 1.05
N ILE A 406 -17.19 0.82 1.65
CA ILE A 406 -16.67 0.71 3.02
C ILE A 406 -15.22 1.21 3.08
N SER A 407 -14.37 0.82 2.13
CA SER A 407 -12.97 1.28 2.12
C SER A 407 -12.87 2.80 1.90
N LEU A 408 -13.74 3.38 1.08
CA LEU A 408 -13.84 4.84 0.95
C LEU A 408 -14.30 5.48 2.27
N GLY A 409 -15.25 4.87 2.97
CA GLY A 409 -15.68 5.30 4.30
C GLY A 409 -14.53 5.28 5.32
N PHE A 410 -13.72 4.23 5.33
CA PHE A 410 -12.51 4.16 6.18
C PHE A 410 -11.49 5.24 5.81
N PHE A 411 -11.24 5.45 4.51
CA PHE A 411 -10.36 6.50 4.05
C PHE A 411 -10.81 7.89 4.54
N MET A 412 -12.10 8.21 4.39
CA MET A 412 -12.66 9.49 4.83
C MET A 412 -12.61 9.65 6.36
N TYR A 413 -12.87 8.58 7.09
CA TYR A 413 -12.82 8.59 8.56
C TYR A 413 -11.43 8.94 9.09
N PHE A 414 -10.36 8.34 8.52
CA PHE A 414 -8.99 8.62 8.94
C PHE A 414 -8.45 9.94 8.39
N MET A 415 -8.80 10.27 7.13
CA MET A 415 -8.25 11.45 6.47
C MET A 415 -8.85 12.74 7.01
N VAL A 416 -10.14 12.75 7.35
CA VAL A 416 -10.85 13.99 7.72
C VAL A 416 -10.99 14.09 9.25
N PRO A 417 -10.29 15.04 9.91
CA PRO A 417 -10.41 15.26 11.35
C PRO A 417 -11.85 15.57 11.75
N ASN A 418 -12.27 15.06 12.89
CA ASN A 418 -13.60 15.30 13.47
C ASN A 418 -14.79 14.88 12.57
N PHE A 419 -14.56 13.99 11.59
CA PHE A 419 -15.63 13.50 10.74
C PHE A 419 -16.69 12.72 11.55
N TRP A 420 -16.26 12.03 12.63
CA TRP A 420 -17.16 11.20 13.46
C TRP A 420 -16.79 11.16 14.95
N THR A 421 -16.38 12.26 15.57
CA THR A 421 -16.12 12.37 17.02
C THR A 421 -14.79 11.80 17.55
N VAL A 422 -14.03 11.07 16.77
CA VAL A 422 -12.69 10.58 17.15
C VAL A 422 -11.64 11.24 16.26
N SER A 423 -10.50 11.54 16.86
CA SER A 423 -9.37 12.20 16.20
C SER A 423 -8.99 11.54 14.88
N GLY A 424 -8.83 12.32 13.83
CA GLY A 424 -8.15 11.91 12.62
C GLY A 424 -6.69 11.49 12.89
N MET A 425 -5.88 11.46 11.85
CA MET A 425 -4.45 11.19 11.98
C MET A 425 -3.76 12.24 12.84
N SER A 426 -2.63 11.87 13.45
CA SER A 426 -1.77 12.83 14.14
C SER A 426 -1.17 13.86 13.17
N THR A 427 -0.78 15.02 13.67
CA THR A 427 -0.17 16.11 12.89
C THR A 427 1.03 15.63 12.09
N GLU A 428 1.90 14.81 12.68
CA GLU A 428 3.09 14.26 12.05
C GLU A 428 2.76 13.22 10.96
N SER A 429 1.67 12.48 11.11
CA SER A 429 1.20 11.51 10.10
C SER A 429 0.83 12.19 8.79
N TYR A 430 0.20 13.38 8.86
CA TYR A 430 -0.06 14.19 7.66
C TYR A 430 1.24 14.61 6.97
N LEU A 431 2.27 15.00 7.72
CA LEU A 431 3.58 15.38 7.15
C LEU A 431 4.25 14.19 6.45
N ILE A 432 4.20 13.00 7.04
CA ILE A 432 4.73 11.78 6.41
C ILE A 432 3.98 11.49 5.09
N LEU A 433 2.65 11.63 5.08
CA LEU A 433 1.85 11.40 3.89
C LEU A 433 2.11 12.44 2.79
N ILE A 434 2.33 13.72 3.17
CA ILE A 434 2.76 14.78 2.24
C ILE A 434 4.12 14.43 1.64
N ALA A 435 5.11 14.10 2.48
CA ALA A 435 6.44 13.72 2.03
C ALA A 435 6.38 12.50 1.08
N TRP A 436 5.59 11.47 1.41
CA TRP A 436 5.38 10.31 0.55
C TRP A 436 4.73 10.67 -0.78
N SER A 437 3.75 11.58 -0.77
CA SER A 437 3.09 12.05 -1.99
C SER A 437 4.03 12.86 -2.88
N ILE A 438 4.91 13.69 -2.29
CA ILE A 438 5.96 14.42 -3.03
C ILE A 438 6.97 13.45 -3.64
N LEU A 439 7.42 12.45 -2.88
CA LEU A 439 8.32 11.40 -3.38
C LEU A 439 7.66 10.61 -4.52
N GLY A 440 6.37 10.27 -4.37
CA GLY A 440 5.57 9.62 -5.41
C GLY A 440 5.54 10.43 -6.68
N PHE A 441 5.37 11.73 -6.55
CA PHE A 441 5.39 12.67 -7.66
C PHE A 441 6.71 12.67 -8.43
N VAL A 442 7.84 12.76 -7.72
CA VAL A 442 9.19 12.69 -8.30
C VAL A 442 9.41 11.34 -8.99
N PHE A 443 8.97 10.27 -8.34
CA PHE A 443 9.05 8.92 -8.85
C PHE A 443 8.24 8.72 -10.14
N PHE A 444 7.01 9.22 -10.20
CA PHE A 444 6.17 9.12 -11.40
C PHE A 444 6.74 9.94 -12.57
N ARG A 445 7.28 11.12 -12.30
CA ARG A 445 7.99 11.90 -13.31
C ARG A 445 9.16 11.11 -13.90
N TYR A 446 9.91 10.42 -13.05
CA TYR A 446 11.01 9.57 -13.48
C TYR A 446 10.55 8.41 -14.38
N ILE A 447 9.51 7.69 -13.98
CA ILE A 447 8.93 6.59 -14.77
C ILE A 447 8.39 7.13 -16.09
N PHE A 448 7.63 8.22 -16.06
CA PHE A 448 7.03 8.86 -17.24
C PHE A 448 8.09 9.24 -18.31
N GLN A 449 9.25 9.73 -17.88
CA GLN A 449 10.34 10.08 -18.81
C GLN A 449 11.01 8.84 -19.43
N ARG A 450 10.97 7.70 -18.75
CA ARG A 450 11.62 6.44 -19.20
C ARG A 450 10.69 5.49 -19.94
N ASP A 451 9.38 5.68 -19.85
CA ASP A 451 8.38 4.85 -20.50
C ASP A 451 8.44 4.99 -22.03
N LYS A 452 9.25 4.12 -22.67
CA LYS A 452 9.44 4.11 -24.13
C LYS A 452 8.19 3.70 -24.89
N GLU A 453 7.37 2.84 -24.29
CA GLU A 453 6.15 2.30 -24.90
C GLU A 453 4.93 3.22 -24.72
N LYS A 454 5.11 4.36 -24.07
CA LYS A 454 4.03 5.35 -23.83
C LYS A 454 2.79 4.75 -23.15
N ARG A 455 3.03 3.80 -22.23
CA ARG A 455 1.96 3.10 -21.47
C ARG A 455 1.36 3.97 -20.38
N ILE A 456 2.18 4.87 -19.80
CA ILE A 456 1.84 5.78 -18.71
C ILE A 456 1.50 7.17 -19.25
N GLY A 457 0.62 7.87 -18.55
CA GLY A 457 0.16 9.22 -18.91
C GLY A 457 -1.00 9.22 -19.90
N LYS A 458 -1.69 8.08 -20.08
CA LYS A 458 -2.96 8.00 -20.79
C LYS A 458 -4.11 8.52 -19.94
N SER A 459 -3.94 8.53 -18.60
CA SER A 459 -4.89 9.06 -17.64
C SER A 459 -4.23 10.16 -16.80
N THR A 460 -4.96 11.24 -16.56
CA THR A 460 -4.54 12.32 -15.65
C THR A 460 -4.70 11.94 -14.19
N VAL A 461 -5.32 10.80 -13.89
CA VAL A 461 -5.69 10.38 -12.54
C VAL A 461 -4.51 10.35 -11.58
N LEU A 462 -3.37 9.84 -12.02
CA LEU A 462 -2.15 9.73 -11.21
C LEU A 462 -1.67 11.11 -10.72
N TRP A 463 -1.61 12.07 -11.63
CA TRP A 463 -1.15 13.41 -11.34
C TRP A 463 -2.14 14.19 -10.48
N VAL A 464 -3.42 14.10 -10.82
CA VAL A 464 -4.51 14.75 -10.07
C VAL A 464 -4.58 14.18 -8.66
N THR A 465 -4.49 12.87 -8.48
CA THR A 465 -4.53 12.24 -7.15
C THR A 465 -3.34 12.65 -6.28
N MET A 466 -2.12 12.67 -6.84
CA MET A 466 -0.94 13.09 -6.07
C MET A 466 -1.01 14.57 -5.66
N LEU A 467 -1.42 15.44 -6.57
CA LEU A 467 -1.59 16.86 -6.26
C LEU A 467 -2.71 17.08 -5.23
N PHE A 468 -3.84 16.39 -5.41
CA PHE A 468 -4.95 16.44 -4.45
C PHE A 468 -4.48 15.99 -3.06
N LEU A 469 -3.73 14.91 -2.97
CA LEU A 469 -3.20 14.43 -1.70
C LEU A 469 -2.26 15.46 -1.07
N ILE A 470 -1.31 16.03 -1.82
CA ILE A 470 -0.39 17.05 -1.28
C ILE A 470 -1.18 18.27 -0.78
N PHE A 471 -2.09 18.79 -1.59
CA PHE A 471 -2.90 19.95 -1.25
C PHE A 471 -3.82 19.67 -0.05
N PHE A 472 -4.62 18.60 -0.14
CA PHE A 472 -5.61 18.27 0.87
C PHE A 472 -4.99 17.88 2.20
N THR A 473 -3.92 17.07 2.19
CA THR A 473 -3.21 16.71 3.42
C THR A 473 -2.49 17.89 4.05
N SER A 474 -1.94 18.83 3.26
CA SER A 474 -1.33 20.04 3.81
C SER A 474 -2.36 20.96 4.48
N MET A 475 -3.56 21.06 3.91
CA MET A 475 -4.66 21.82 4.53
C MET A 475 -5.12 21.17 5.85
N LEU A 476 -5.24 19.84 5.88
CA LEU A 476 -5.63 19.11 7.08
C LEU A 476 -4.54 19.17 8.15
N TRP A 477 -3.26 19.07 7.75
CA TRP A 477 -2.12 19.25 8.66
C TRP A 477 -2.16 20.61 9.35
N LEU A 478 -2.36 21.70 8.61
CA LEU A 478 -2.44 23.03 9.21
C LEU A 478 -3.58 23.12 10.22
N ARG A 479 -4.75 22.59 9.87
CA ARG A 479 -5.92 22.59 10.76
C ARG A 479 -5.63 21.85 12.05
N GLU A 480 -5.05 20.65 11.98
CA GLU A 480 -4.73 19.82 13.14
C GLU A 480 -3.62 20.46 13.99
N SER A 481 -2.56 20.97 13.37
CA SER A 481 -1.48 21.69 14.05
C SER A 481 -2.00 22.91 14.82
N MET A 482 -2.90 23.69 14.22
CA MET A 482 -3.56 24.82 14.92
C MET A 482 -4.40 24.35 16.11
N HIS A 483 -5.13 23.23 15.95
CA HIS A 483 -5.94 22.67 17.02
C HIS A 483 -5.08 22.18 18.20
N ASP A 484 -4.02 21.43 17.92
CA ASP A 484 -3.07 20.92 18.91
C ASP A 484 -2.38 22.06 19.65
N THR A 485 -1.91 23.07 18.92
CA THR A 485 -1.24 24.23 19.49
C THR A 485 -2.18 25.01 20.43
N THR A 486 -3.42 25.24 20.00
CA THR A 486 -4.44 25.89 20.80
C THR A 486 -4.75 25.11 22.07
N ARG A 487 -4.89 23.78 21.98
CA ARG A 487 -5.14 22.90 23.11
C ARG A 487 -4.00 22.93 24.14
N VAL A 488 -2.74 22.87 23.68
CA VAL A 488 -1.57 22.97 24.57
C VAL A 488 -1.53 24.30 25.30
N VAL A 489 -1.86 25.40 24.63
CA VAL A 489 -1.93 26.72 25.25
C VAL A 489 -3.03 26.79 26.28
N MET A 490 -4.23 26.32 25.96
CA MET A 490 -5.38 26.27 26.89
C MET A 490 -5.09 25.41 28.12
N ASP A 491 -4.43 24.25 27.94
CA ASP A 491 -4.04 23.38 29.07
C ASP A 491 -3.01 24.08 29.97
N LYS A 492 -2.04 24.82 29.41
CA LYS A 492 -1.07 25.59 30.19
C LYS A 492 -1.75 26.71 30.96
N ILE A 493 -2.67 27.45 30.34
CA ILE A 493 -3.45 28.51 31.00
C ILE A 493 -4.33 27.90 32.12
N ASN A 494 -4.99 26.81 31.87
CA ASN A 494 -5.81 26.13 32.88
C ASN A 494 -4.97 25.65 34.07
N ARG A 495 -3.81 25.01 33.82
CA ARG A 495 -2.89 24.60 34.89
C ARG A 495 -2.39 25.78 35.72
N TYR A 496 -2.03 26.89 35.06
CA TYR A 496 -1.62 28.12 35.74
C TYR A 496 -2.75 28.66 36.63
N ASN A 497 -3.98 28.72 36.11
CA ASN A 497 -5.12 29.19 36.86
C ASN A 497 -5.43 28.26 38.06
N VAL A 498 -5.45 26.94 37.85
CA VAL A 498 -5.71 25.96 38.92
C VAL A 498 -4.66 26.03 40.01
N ALA A 499 -3.37 26.11 39.67
CA ALA A 499 -2.28 26.27 40.63
C ALA A 499 -2.46 27.56 41.46
N ARG A 500 -2.85 28.64 40.81
CA ARG A 500 -3.06 29.95 41.45
C ARG A 500 -4.32 29.99 42.35
N PHE A 501 -5.44 29.36 41.92
CA PHE A 501 -6.67 29.28 42.72
C PHE A 501 -6.55 28.31 43.90
N SER A 502 -5.67 27.30 43.81
CA SER A 502 -5.44 26.37 44.92
C SER A 502 -4.60 26.99 46.06
N GLU A 503 -3.81 27.99 45.73
CA GLU A 503 -2.86 28.64 46.66
C GLU A 503 -3.49 29.83 47.40
N TYR A 504 -4.53 30.46 46.84
CA TYR A 504 -5.10 31.70 47.37
C TYR A 504 -6.64 31.73 47.47
N HIS A 505 -7.12 31.74 48.71
CA HIS A 505 -8.50 32.15 49.04
C HIS A 505 -8.63 33.68 49.15
N VAL A 506 -7.77 34.49 48.57
CA VAL A 506 -7.68 35.94 48.77
C VAL A 506 -7.77 36.71 47.44
N GLN A 507 -8.39 37.91 47.49
CA GLN A 507 -8.46 38.86 46.35
C GLN A 507 -7.05 39.18 45.79
N LEU A 508 -6.92 39.02 44.47
CA LEU A 508 -5.69 39.25 43.71
C LEU A 508 -5.17 40.70 43.94
N THR A 509 -3.92 40.83 44.31
CA THR A 509 -3.23 42.13 44.37
C THR A 509 -2.94 42.65 42.94
N LYS A 510 -2.71 43.99 42.77
CA LYS A 510 -2.39 44.59 41.47
C LYS A 510 -1.18 43.94 40.79
N THR A 511 -0.19 43.50 41.55
CA THR A 511 1.05 42.88 41.05
C THR A 511 0.78 41.49 40.49
N GLU A 512 -0.09 40.69 41.12
CA GLU A 512 -0.44 39.36 40.69
C GLU A 512 -1.29 39.36 39.42
N ASN A 513 -2.12 40.38 39.20
CA ASN A 513 -2.84 40.56 37.93
C ASN A 513 -1.87 40.86 36.79
N SER A 514 -0.79 41.67 37.04
CA SER A 514 0.24 41.95 36.05
C SER A 514 0.99 40.69 35.63
N ASP A 515 1.31 39.75 36.55
CA ASP A 515 1.99 38.50 36.26
C ASP A 515 1.11 37.53 35.46
N ALA A 516 -0.19 37.47 35.77
CA ALA A 516 -1.15 36.67 35.00
C ALA A 516 -1.30 37.21 33.58
N GLU A 517 -1.39 38.52 33.44
CA GLU A 517 -1.51 39.19 32.14
C GLU A 517 -0.25 38.99 31.28
N TYR A 518 0.94 39.10 31.89
CA TYR A 518 2.20 38.79 31.26
C TYR A 518 2.30 37.33 30.81
N TYR A 519 1.88 36.36 31.65
CA TYR A 519 1.86 34.93 31.30
C TYR A 519 0.93 34.64 30.11
N LEU A 520 -0.29 35.22 30.12
CA LEU A 520 -1.25 35.12 29.04
C LEU A 520 -0.69 35.70 27.73
N GLN A 521 -0.13 36.91 27.78
CA GLN A 521 0.48 37.53 26.61
C GLN A 521 1.65 36.72 26.04
N LYS A 522 2.46 36.10 26.92
CA LYS A 522 3.55 35.22 26.52
C LYS A 522 3.03 33.95 25.81
N GLN A 523 1.97 33.33 26.34
CA GLN A 523 1.36 32.13 25.71
C GLN A 523 0.66 32.46 24.38
N LEU A 524 -0.05 33.60 24.31
CA LEU A 524 -0.65 34.12 23.09
C LEU A 524 0.40 34.49 22.03
N GLY A 525 1.51 35.09 22.44
CA GLY A 525 2.64 35.37 21.56
C GLY A 525 3.26 34.11 20.98
N TRP A 526 3.43 33.05 21.79
CA TRP A 526 3.91 31.76 21.33
C TRP A 526 2.92 31.11 20.36
N LEU A 527 1.62 31.10 20.69
CA LEU A 527 0.56 30.58 19.81
C LEU A 527 0.61 31.28 18.44
N ASN A 528 0.63 32.62 18.43
CA ASN A 528 0.65 33.38 17.19
C ASN A 528 1.92 33.11 16.35
N SER A 529 3.09 33.00 17.02
CA SER A 529 4.35 32.63 16.34
C SER A 529 4.29 31.26 15.70
N THR A 530 3.76 30.23 16.41
CA THR A 530 3.65 28.87 15.90
C THR A 530 2.65 28.80 14.74
N MET A 531 1.46 29.42 14.90
CA MET A 531 0.47 29.51 13.83
C MET A 531 0.98 30.19 12.57
N THR A 532 1.84 31.21 12.74
CA THR A 532 2.49 31.91 11.61
C THR A 532 3.49 30.99 10.92
N GLN A 533 4.31 30.24 11.66
CA GLN A 533 5.24 29.27 11.10
C GLN A 533 4.52 28.16 10.31
N ASP A 534 3.47 27.60 10.88
CA ASP A 534 2.67 26.55 10.23
C ASP A 534 2.01 27.07 8.94
N SER A 535 1.50 28.31 8.97
CA SER A 535 0.93 28.97 7.79
C SER A 535 1.97 29.19 6.68
N LEU A 536 3.22 29.57 7.07
CA LEU A 536 4.31 29.71 6.11
C LEU A 536 4.72 28.36 5.48
N ILE A 537 4.77 27.30 6.29
CA ILE A 537 5.04 25.94 5.78
C ILE A 537 3.96 25.51 4.80
N GLN A 538 2.68 25.73 5.14
CA GLN A 538 1.58 25.42 4.24
C GLN A 538 1.68 26.21 2.93
N MET A 539 1.96 27.50 3.01
CA MET A 539 2.13 28.33 1.82
C MET A 539 3.28 27.84 0.95
N ALA A 540 4.40 27.42 1.55
CA ALA A 540 5.52 26.83 0.83
C ALA A 540 5.12 25.49 0.13
N LEU A 541 4.37 24.63 0.82
CA LEU A 541 3.86 23.37 0.26
C LEU A 541 2.87 23.62 -0.89
N LEU A 542 1.99 24.62 -0.77
CA LEU A 542 1.09 25.02 -1.85
C LEU A 542 1.85 25.57 -3.06
N MET A 543 2.84 26.43 -2.84
CA MET A 543 3.70 26.94 -3.93
C MET A 543 4.48 25.81 -4.60
N LEU A 544 5.00 24.85 -3.83
CA LEU A 544 5.65 23.66 -4.36
C LEU A 544 4.68 22.83 -5.21
N SER A 545 3.44 22.60 -4.74
CA SER A 545 2.43 21.86 -5.48
C SER A 545 2.07 22.52 -6.80
N LEU A 546 1.92 23.86 -6.80
CA LEU A 546 1.67 24.65 -8.02
C LEU A 546 2.86 24.59 -8.99
N PHE A 547 4.09 24.70 -8.49
CA PHE A 547 5.30 24.57 -9.30
C PHE A 547 5.40 23.18 -9.95
N ILE A 548 5.10 22.17 -9.18
CA ILE A 548 5.05 20.78 -9.64
C ILE A 548 3.98 20.62 -10.74
N MET A 549 2.77 21.14 -10.51
CA MET A 549 1.66 21.12 -11.49
C MET A 549 2.08 21.79 -12.80
N PHE A 550 2.70 22.96 -12.72
CA PHE A 550 3.17 23.67 -13.91
C PHE A 550 4.20 22.86 -14.72
N ASN A 551 5.15 22.21 -14.03
CA ASN A 551 6.14 21.36 -14.67
C ASN A 551 5.53 20.13 -15.38
N ILE A 552 4.48 19.55 -14.79
CA ILE A 552 3.75 18.43 -15.43
C ILE A 552 3.04 18.93 -16.67
N TYR A 553 2.26 19.97 -16.52
CA TYR A 553 1.50 20.56 -17.62
C TYR A 553 2.42 20.85 -18.82
N LYS A 554 3.57 21.47 -18.56
CA LYS A 554 4.61 21.70 -19.57
C LYS A 554 5.12 20.40 -20.20
N SER A 555 5.38 19.37 -19.39
CA SER A 555 5.85 18.06 -19.85
C SER A 555 4.79 17.33 -20.68
N MET A 556 3.51 17.41 -20.31
CA MET A 556 2.41 16.82 -21.05
C MET A 556 2.24 17.49 -22.42
N ILE A 557 2.23 18.82 -22.49
CA ILE A 557 2.17 19.56 -23.76
C ILE A 557 3.37 19.22 -24.66
N GLN A 558 4.56 19.15 -24.11
CA GLN A 558 5.74 18.77 -24.91
C GLN A 558 5.64 17.36 -25.48
N ARG A 559 5.06 16.43 -24.71
CA ARG A 559 4.84 15.04 -25.16
C ARG A 559 3.74 14.97 -26.23
N GLU A 560 2.65 15.69 -26.05
CA GLU A 560 1.56 15.80 -27.03
C GLU A 560 2.07 16.34 -28.37
N ASN A 561 2.76 17.47 -28.35
CA ASN A 561 3.37 18.08 -29.53
C ASN A 561 4.39 17.15 -30.21
N LYS A 562 5.14 16.34 -29.43
CA LYS A 562 6.07 15.36 -29.98
C LYS A 562 5.33 14.20 -30.66
N MET A 563 4.26 13.70 -30.02
CA MET A 563 3.45 12.62 -30.58
C MET A 563 2.74 13.05 -31.88
N GLU A 564 2.24 14.28 -31.91
CA GLU A 564 1.62 14.86 -33.11
C GLU A 564 2.63 14.95 -34.25
N LYS A 565 3.84 15.46 -33.99
CA LYS A 565 4.92 15.51 -35.00
C LYS A 565 5.34 14.12 -35.49
N GLU A 566 5.45 13.13 -34.59
CA GLU A 566 5.76 11.75 -34.96
C GLU A 566 4.65 11.13 -35.81
N LYS A 567 3.38 11.39 -35.47
CA LYS A 567 2.20 10.96 -36.23
C LYS A 567 2.23 11.56 -37.63
N ASP A 568 2.38 12.88 -37.74
CA ASP A 568 2.46 13.59 -39.02
C ASP A 568 3.61 13.09 -39.90
N SER A 569 4.76 12.84 -39.28
CA SER A 569 5.92 12.27 -39.98
C SER A 569 5.65 10.85 -40.50
N ALA A 570 5.02 10.01 -39.68
CA ALA A 570 4.63 8.66 -40.06
C ALA A 570 3.56 8.65 -41.17
N GLU A 571 2.57 9.55 -41.09
CA GLU A 571 1.53 9.70 -42.11
C GLU A 571 2.14 10.18 -43.45
N ARG A 572 3.02 11.20 -43.42
CA ARG A 572 3.73 11.69 -44.63
C ARG A 572 4.59 10.59 -45.26
N SER A 573 5.34 9.82 -44.43
CA SER A 573 6.14 8.69 -44.92
C SER A 573 5.27 7.60 -45.56
N SER A 574 4.13 7.26 -44.92
CA SER A 574 3.19 6.29 -45.46
C SER A 574 2.56 6.76 -46.77
N GLN A 575 2.20 8.06 -46.84
CA GLN A 575 1.61 8.65 -48.04
C GLN A 575 2.62 8.74 -49.19
N ALA A 576 3.87 9.13 -48.90
CA ALA A 576 4.94 9.17 -49.91
C ALA A 576 5.24 7.76 -50.47
N LYS A 577 5.28 6.73 -49.59
CA LYS A 577 5.48 5.33 -49.99
C LYS A 577 4.32 4.81 -50.86
N SER A 578 3.07 5.17 -50.53
CA SER A 578 1.87 4.80 -51.28
C SER A 578 1.85 5.46 -52.66
N THR A 579 2.18 6.76 -52.73
CA THR A 579 2.28 7.51 -54.00
C THR A 579 3.40 6.96 -54.89
N PHE A 580 4.55 6.67 -54.30
CA PHE A 580 5.66 6.07 -55.02
C PHE A 580 5.29 4.71 -55.63
N LEU A 581 4.66 3.81 -54.85
CA LEU A 581 4.23 2.50 -55.37
C LEU A 581 3.18 2.61 -56.46
N SER A 582 2.22 3.55 -56.33
CA SER A 582 1.19 3.80 -57.36
C SER A 582 1.80 4.29 -58.67
N ASN A 583 2.71 5.27 -58.60
CA ASN A 583 3.37 5.82 -59.78
C ASN A 583 4.29 4.75 -60.45
N MET A 584 5.08 4.03 -59.67
CA MET A 584 5.94 2.92 -60.17
C MET A 584 5.11 1.84 -60.88
N SER A 585 3.95 1.50 -60.34
CA SER A 585 3.05 0.52 -60.96
C SER A 585 2.53 0.99 -62.32
N HIS A 586 2.12 2.25 -62.39
CA HIS A 586 1.63 2.84 -63.65
C HIS A 586 2.75 2.87 -64.71
N ASP A 587 3.96 3.31 -64.30
CA ASP A 587 5.11 3.46 -65.19
C ASP A 587 5.67 2.12 -65.68
N ILE A 588 5.51 1.05 -64.90
CA ILE A 588 5.88 -0.31 -65.32
C ILE A 588 4.77 -0.97 -66.14
N ARG A 589 3.48 -0.75 -65.80
CA ARG A 589 2.32 -1.36 -66.49
C ARG A 589 2.25 -0.92 -67.95
N THR A 590 2.54 0.35 -68.22
CA THR A 590 2.44 0.92 -69.57
C THR A 590 3.37 0.23 -70.56
N PRO A 591 4.71 0.13 -70.36
CA PRO A 591 5.58 -0.58 -71.27
C PRO A 591 5.33 -2.08 -71.32
N MET A 592 4.93 -2.69 -70.19
CA MET A 592 4.59 -4.11 -70.15
C MET A 592 3.36 -4.46 -70.98
N ASN A 593 2.30 -3.64 -70.93
CA ASN A 593 1.13 -3.82 -71.79
C ASN A 593 1.47 -3.65 -73.26
N ALA A 594 2.37 -2.72 -73.61
CA ALA A 594 2.87 -2.56 -74.97
C ALA A 594 3.64 -3.82 -75.43
N ILE A 595 4.50 -4.39 -74.58
CA ILE A 595 5.24 -5.63 -74.90
C ILE A 595 4.23 -6.78 -75.14
N VAL A 596 3.26 -6.99 -74.26
CA VAL A 596 2.24 -8.04 -74.42
C VAL A 596 1.42 -7.79 -75.69
N GLY A 597 1.07 -6.54 -75.97
CA GLY A 597 0.35 -6.17 -77.21
C GLY A 597 1.14 -6.45 -78.47
N TYR A 598 2.42 -6.06 -78.54
CA TYR A 598 3.25 -6.34 -79.69
C TYR A 598 3.51 -7.83 -79.88
N VAL A 599 3.77 -8.58 -78.80
CA VAL A 599 3.90 -10.06 -78.88
C VAL A 599 2.63 -10.68 -79.46
N GLY A 600 1.42 -10.22 -79.00
CA GLY A 600 0.15 -10.69 -79.51
C GLY A 600 -0.09 -10.36 -81.00
N LEU A 601 0.43 -9.22 -81.46
CA LEU A 601 0.37 -8.84 -82.90
C LEU A 601 1.31 -9.71 -83.74
N VAL A 602 2.57 -9.87 -83.32
CA VAL A 602 3.57 -10.69 -84.04
C VAL A 602 3.15 -12.14 -84.14
N LYS A 603 2.52 -12.71 -83.10
CA LYS A 603 1.96 -14.09 -83.12
C LYS A 603 0.92 -14.34 -84.20
N LYS A 604 0.27 -13.28 -84.71
CA LYS A 604 -0.76 -13.38 -85.74
C LYS A 604 -0.19 -13.31 -87.17
N GLU A 605 1.08 -13.02 -87.32
CA GLU A 605 1.73 -12.93 -88.61
C GLU A 605 1.96 -14.36 -89.22
N PRO A 606 1.58 -14.58 -90.48
CA PRO A 606 1.82 -15.87 -91.14
C PRO A 606 3.28 -16.11 -91.44
N GLY A 607 3.81 -17.31 -91.21
CA GLY A 607 5.21 -17.69 -91.56
C GLY A 607 6.23 -17.69 -90.45
N LEU A 608 5.80 -17.61 -89.20
CA LEU A 608 6.69 -17.75 -88.05
C LEU A 608 7.24 -19.15 -87.87
N SER A 609 8.54 -19.24 -87.63
CA SER A 609 9.21 -20.54 -87.34
C SER A 609 8.71 -21.06 -85.97
N PRO A 610 8.71 -22.42 -85.82
CA PRO A 610 8.30 -22.99 -84.52
C PRO A 610 9.10 -22.49 -83.30
N LYS A 611 10.38 -22.16 -83.53
CA LYS A 611 11.30 -21.58 -82.55
C LYS A 611 10.95 -20.14 -82.15
N ALA A 612 10.52 -19.35 -83.16
CA ALA A 612 10.10 -17.97 -82.94
C ALA A 612 8.76 -17.92 -82.16
N THR A 613 7.83 -18.81 -82.43
CA THR A 613 6.58 -18.96 -81.68
C THR A 613 6.82 -19.35 -80.23
N GLU A 614 7.78 -20.23 -79.97
CA GLU A 614 8.16 -20.59 -78.60
C GLU A 614 8.78 -19.41 -77.82
N TYR A 615 9.63 -18.61 -78.46
CA TYR A 615 10.19 -17.42 -77.81
C TYR A 615 9.13 -16.36 -77.50
N LEU A 616 8.20 -16.10 -78.41
CA LEU A 616 7.12 -15.16 -78.21
C LEU A 616 6.20 -15.63 -77.07
N GLN A 617 5.97 -16.91 -76.93
CA GLN A 617 5.18 -17.48 -75.84
C GLN A 617 5.88 -17.30 -74.48
N LYS A 618 7.20 -17.49 -74.43
CA LYS A 618 7.99 -17.24 -73.21
C LYS A 618 8.01 -15.77 -72.82
N ILE A 619 8.09 -14.83 -73.79
CA ILE A 619 8.05 -13.41 -73.51
C ILE A 619 6.67 -13.01 -72.95
N GLU A 620 5.60 -13.51 -73.56
CA GLU A 620 4.22 -13.23 -73.10
C GLU A 620 3.99 -13.73 -71.67
N LEU A 621 4.40 -14.98 -71.39
CA LEU A 621 4.28 -15.60 -70.06
C LEU A 621 5.07 -14.82 -68.99
N SER A 622 6.30 -14.42 -69.31
CA SER A 622 7.16 -13.63 -68.41
C SER A 622 6.57 -12.23 -68.16
N SER A 623 6.03 -11.61 -69.19
CA SER A 623 5.39 -10.28 -69.08
C SER A 623 4.12 -10.32 -68.23
N GLN A 624 3.29 -11.34 -68.45
CA GLN A 624 2.09 -11.56 -67.65
C GLN A 624 2.42 -11.86 -66.19
N HIS A 625 3.46 -12.67 -65.96
CA HIS A 625 3.92 -12.96 -64.60
C HIS A 625 4.42 -11.69 -63.89
N LEU A 626 5.17 -10.85 -64.54
CA LEU A 626 5.65 -9.57 -63.99
C LEU A 626 4.47 -8.63 -63.66
N LEU A 627 3.44 -8.52 -64.53
CA LEU A 627 2.25 -7.75 -64.24
C LEU A 627 1.48 -8.27 -63.04
N THR A 628 1.40 -9.60 -62.85
CA THR A 628 0.76 -10.21 -61.68
C THR A 628 1.54 -9.87 -60.44
N LEU A 629 2.89 -10.00 -60.41
CA LEU A 629 3.71 -9.62 -59.25
C LEU A 629 3.55 -8.14 -58.85
N ILE A 630 3.46 -7.24 -59.82
CA ILE A 630 3.26 -5.82 -59.55
C ILE A 630 1.87 -5.58 -58.92
N ASN A 631 0.84 -6.24 -59.40
CA ASN A 631 -0.51 -6.13 -58.85
C ASN A 631 -0.57 -6.72 -57.42
N ASP A 632 0.08 -7.87 -57.16
CA ASP A 632 0.19 -8.47 -55.84
C ASP A 632 0.89 -7.57 -54.82
N VAL A 633 1.94 -6.85 -55.21
CA VAL A 633 2.65 -5.87 -54.37
C VAL A 633 1.74 -4.67 -54.05
N LEU A 634 0.92 -4.24 -54.97
CA LEU A 634 -0.03 -3.15 -54.79
C LEU A 634 -1.18 -3.57 -53.88
N ASP A 635 -1.80 -4.75 -54.13
CA ASP A 635 -2.91 -5.24 -53.37
C ASP A 635 -2.48 -5.50 -51.91
N ASN A 636 -1.30 -6.06 -51.68
CA ASN A 636 -0.75 -6.19 -50.31
C ASN A 636 -0.49 -4.82 -49.67
N SER A 637 -0.10 -3.79 -50.39
CA SER A 637 0.07 -2.44 -49.85
C SER A 637 -1.26 -1.77 -49.47
N ILE A 638 -2.34 -2.09 -50.19
CA ILE A 638 -3.69 -1.62 -49.92
C ILE A 638 -4.26 -2.39 -48.71
N PHE A 639 -4.02 -3.70 -48.62
CA PHE A 639 -4.47 -4.52 -47.48
C PHE A 639 -3.82 -4.10 -46.16
N CYS A 640 -2.51 -3.77 -46.15
CA CYS A 640 -1.86 -3.17 -44.98
C CYS A 640 -2.50 -1.82 -44.58
N ARG A 641 -3.05 -1.06 -45.51
CA ARG A 641 -3.73 0.21 -45.23
C ARG A 641 -5.08 -0.01 -44.53
N TYR A 642 -5.83 -1.03 -44.92
CA TYR A 642 -7.12 -1.37 -44.31
C TYR A 642 -6.94 -1.96 -42.91
N SER A 643 -5.94 -2.81 -42.66
CA SER A 643 -5.69 -3.41 -41.36
C SER A 643 -5.22 -2.39 -40.31
N VAL A 644 -4.45 -1.37 -40.73
CA VAL A 644 -4.02 -0.26 -39.83
C VAL A 644 -5.18 0.71 -39.54
N ALA A 645 -6.10 0.91 -40.48
CA ALA A 645 -7.26 1.79 -40.30
C ALA A 645 -8.33 1.18 -39.37
N PHE A 646 -8.42 -0.14 -39.26
CA PHE A 646 -9.40 -0.86 -38.44
C PHE A 646 -8.84 -1.49 -37.17
N GLY A 647 -7.56 -1.24 -36.80
CA GLY A 647 -6.97 -1.67 -35.52
C GLY A 647 -6.75 -3.18 -35.37
N GLU A 648 -6.83 -3.96 -36.46
CA GLU A 648 -6.55 -5.40 -36.43
C GLU A 648 -5.06 -5.68 -36.58
N ARG A 649 -4.49 -6.44 -35.64
CA ARG A 649 -3.06 -6.85 -35.70
C ARG A 649 -2.83 -7.78 -36.89
N PRO A 650 -1.79 -7.58 -37.70
CA PRO A 650 -1.42 -8.54 -38.75
C PRO A 650 -0.84 -9.80 -38.08
N GLY A 651 -1.62 -10.83 -37.94
CA GLY A 651 -1.18 -12.08 -37.33
C GLY A 651 -2.19 -13.23 -37.24
N SER A 652 -3.48 -13.01 -37.53
CA SER A 652 -4.50 -14.03 -37.30
C SER A 652 -5.05 -14.76 -38.52
N PHE A 653 -4.44 -14.61 -39.70
CA PHE A 653 -4.89 -15.29 -40.92
C PHE A 653 -3.81 -16.12 -41.61
N PHE A 654 -3.15 -17.02 -40.89
CA PHE A 654 -2.41 -18.13 -41.49
C PHE A 654 -2.58 -19.41 -40.68
N THR A 655 -3.78 -20.00 -40.72
CA THR A 655 -3.95 -21.45 -40.57
C THR A 655 -4.69 -21.94 -41.79
N ARG A 656 -3.98 -22.56 -42.74
CA ARG A 656 -4.56 -23.40 -43.79
C ARG A 656 -5.13 -24.64 -43.13
N PRO A 657 -6.35 -25.06 -43.47
CA PRO A 657 -6.80 -26.43 -43.19
C PRO A 657 -6.18 -27.37 -44.23
N THR A 658 -5.51 -28.41 -43.78
CA THR A 658 -5.37 -29.67 -44.49
C THR A 658 -6.48 -30.58 -44.06
#